data_11cb4f92dd02c33e159b8334b3006914
#
_entry.id   11cb4f92dd02c33e159b8334b3006914
#
_cell.length_a   1.000
_cell.length_b   1.000
_cell.length_c   1.000
_cell.angle_alpha   90.00
_cell.angle_beta   90.00
_cell.angle_gamma   90.00
#
_symmetry.space_group_name_H-M   'P 1'
#
loop_
_entity.id
_entity.type
_entity.pdbx_description
1 polymer ?
#
loop_
_entity_poly.entity_id
_entity_poly.type
_entity_poly.pdbx_seq_one_letter_code
_entity_poly.pdbx_strand_id
1 'polypeptide(L)'
;MTDLYPVNPEFAAKARIDRSAYERDYRQSIDDPEKFWGQAATRLDWFKPPTRIKDVNYNLDDFHIRWFADGELNASVNCLDRQLAARGDKTALLFEPDSPDAPSYNVSYRELYERVCRLGNALRNLGVQKGDRVTIYLPMIPDAAVAMLACARIGAIHSVVFGGFAPNSIADRVADCASKLIITADEGLRGGKKVPLKANVDAALKLPGTNTVETVLVVRHTGGAVDMQMPRDRWFDAVVEGQPAECEPERMSAEDPLFILYTSGSTGKPKGVLHTTGGYLLYASYTHEAVFDLREDDIYWCTADVGWVTGHSYIVYGPLANGATAVMFEGVPNYPNVSRFWEVIDKHQVTIFYTAPTAIRALMREGEAPVKKTSRSSLRLLGSVGEPINPEAWRWYYEVVGDSRCPIVDTWWQTETGGILITPLAGAIDLKPGSATLPFFGVQPALVDANGEILEGAAEGNLVLLDSWPGQMRSVYGDHPRFIDTYFRTYPGTYFTGDGCRRDEDGYYWITGRVDDVINVSGHRIGTAEVESALVSHPKVAEAAVVGFPHDIKGQGIYAYVTLIAGEAQTEELQKELVAWVRKEIGPIASPDHLQWAPGLPKTRSGKIMRRILRKIAENAPDQLGDTSTLADPSVVESLVAERKVK
;
A
#
# COMPACT_ATOMS: atom_id res chain seq x y z
N MET A 1 14.24 -27.61 -5.20
CA MET A 1 15.10 -26.46 -5.51
C MET A 1 14.19 -25.33 -5.91
N THR A 2 14.30 -24.18 -5.26
CA THR A 2 13.54 -22.97 -5.66
C THR A 2 14.15 -22.48 -6.98
N ASP A 3 13.33 -22.24 -7.99
CA ASP A 3 13.82 -21.74 -9.27
C ASP A 3 14.48 -20.38 -9.08
N LEU A 4 15.71 -20.24 -9.57
CA LEU A 4 16.45 -18.98 -9.55
C LEU A 4 16.35 -18.32 -10.92
N TYR A 5 15.96 -17.05 -10.91
CA TYR A 5 15.90 -16.18 -12.10
C TYR A 5 17.06 -15.19 -12.02
N PRO A 6 18.16 -15.44 -12.75
CA PRO A 6 19.34 -14.59 -12.68
C PRO A 6 19.07 -13.19 -13.23
N VAL A 7 19.82 -12.22 -12.73
CA VAL A 7 19.78 -10.85 -13.25
C VAL A 7 20.07 -10.88 -14.75
N ASN A 8 19.19 -10.25 -15.55
CA ASN A 8 19.39 -10.11 -16.98
C ASN A 8 20.60 -9.19 -17.25
N PRO A 9 21.67 -9.66 -17.94
CA PRO A 9 22.88 -8.86 -18.19
C PRO A 9 22.62 -7.56 -18.96
N GLU A 10 21.68 -7.55 -19.89
CA GLU A 10 21.31 -6.33 -20.63
C GLU A 10 20.60 -5.31 -19.76
N PHE A 11 19.80 -5.78 -18.81
CA PHE A 11 19.17 -4.92 -17.82
C PHE A 11 20.22 -4.35 -16.85
N ALA A 12 21.09 -5.21 -16.30
CA ALA A 12 22.15 -4.83 -15.37
C ALA A 12 23.11 -3.79 -15.97
N ALA A 13 23.47 -3.94 -17.24
CA ALA A 13 24.37 -3.01 -17.95
C ALA A 13 23.82 -1.59 -18.06
N LYS A 14 22.50 -1.40 -17.91
CA LYS A 14 21.80 -0.11 -17.99
C LYS A 14 21.19 0.31 -16.66
N ALA A 15 21.24 -0.55 -15.64
CA ALA A 15 20.66 -0.30 -14.34
C ALA A 15 21.45 0.77 -13.59
N ARG A 16 20.73 1.55 -12.76
CA ARG A 16 21.36 2.53 -11.84
C ARG A 16 22.22 1.86 -10.79
N ILE A 17 21.81 0.68 -10.34
CA ILE A 17 22.43 -0.07 -9.26
C ILE A 17 22.67 -1.49 -9.72
N ASP A 18 23.92 -1.87 -9.87
CA ASP A 18 24.38 -3.24 -10.09
C ASP A 18 24.69 -3.93 -8.75
N ARG A 19 25.04 -5.21 -8.78
CA ARG A 19 25.37 -5.98 -7.56
C ARG A 19 26.49 -5.34 -6.72
N SER A 20 27.54 -4.87 -7.38
CA SER A 20 28.68 -4.26 -6.68
C SER A 20 28.29 -2.95 -5.99
N ALA A 21 27.48 -2.13 -6.65
CA ALA A 21 26.92 -0.91 -6.08
C ALA A 21 25.99 -1.23 -4.91
N TYR A 22 25.09 -2.22 -5.05
CA TYR A 22 24.20 -2.65 -3.97
C TYR A 22 25.00 -3.08 -2.72
N GLU A 23 25.97 -3.97 -2.87
CA GLU A 23 26.77 -4.49 -1.75
C GLU A 23 27.56 -3.39 -1.05
N ARG A 24 28.16 -2.47 -1.81
CA ARG A 24 28.88 -1.31 -1.27
C ARG A 24 27.97 -0.37 -0.50
N ASP A 25 26.86 0.02 -1.11
CA ASP A 25 25.95 1.04 -0.59
C ASP A 25 25.14 0.48 0.58
N TYR A 26 24.74 -0.79 0.53
CA TYR A 26 24.11 -1.45 1.67
C TYR A 26 25.06 -1.50 2.87
N ARG A 27 26.32 -1.95 2.68
CA ARG A 27 27.31 -1.97 3.76
C ARG A 27 27.54 -0.58 4.33
N GLN A 28 27.73 0.43 3.50
CA GLN A 28 27.89 1.81 3.96
C GLN A 28 26.68 2.30 4.76
N SER A 29 25.46 1.95 4.32
CA SER A 29 24.24 2.36 5.00
C SER A 29 24.07 1.75 6.40
N ILE A 30 24.72 0.60 6.65
CA ILE A 30 24.73 -0.06 7.96
C ILE A 30 25.90 0.42 8.83
N ASP A 31 27.11 0.49 8.26
CA ASP A 31 28.33 0.79 9.00
C ASP A 31 28.44 2.29 9.37
N ASP A 32 27.92 3.17 8.52
CA ASP A 32 27.94 4.63 8.72
C ASP A 32 26.63 5.27 8.22
N PRO A 33 25.51 5.03 8.93
CA PRO A 33 24.19 5.50 8.50
C PRO A 33 24.10 7.03 8.44
N GLU A 34 24.80 7.77 9.31
CA GLU A 34 24.78 9.23 9.28
C GLU A 34 25.40 9.78 7.98
N LYS A 35 26.52 9.22 7.58
CA LYS A 35 27.16 9.61 6.31
C LYS A 35 26.31 9.22 5.10
N PHE A 36 25.81 7.98 5.09
CA PHE A 36 24.99 7.48 3.99
C PHE A 36 23.72 8.33 3.79
N TRP A 37 22.93 8.52 4.86
CA TRP A 37 21.70 9.28 4.79
C TRP A 37 21.91 10.80 4.67
N GLY A 38 23.04 11.31 5.17
CA GLY A 38 23.47 12.70 4.94
C GLY A 38 23.74 12.97 3.45
N GLN A 39 24.39 12.03 2.77
CA GLN A 39 24.57 12.09 1.32
C GLN A 39 23.23 11.95 0.58
N ALA A 40 22.40 10.99 0.97
CA ALA A 40 21.09 10.80 0.39
C ALA A 40 20.19 12.05 0.56
N ALA A 41 20.32 12.80 1.66
CA ALA A 41 19.55 14.02 1.91
C ALA A 41 19.76 15.10 0.83
N THR A 42 20.90 15.09 0.13
CA THR A 42 21.18 16.05 -0.95
C THR A 42 20.29 15.87 -2.17
N ARG A 43 19.51 14.79 -2.22
CA ARG A 43 18.52 14.56 -3.28
C ARG A 43 17.26 15.44 -3.14
N LEU A 44 17.06 16.08 -1.99
CA LEU A 44 15.96 17.01 -1.73
C LEU A 44 16.44 18.46 -1.66
N ASP A 45 15.54 19.38 -1.96
CA ASP A 45 15.74 20.82 -1.78
C ASP A 45 15.35 21.21 -0.35
N TRP A 46 16.28 21.79 0.38
CA TRP A 46 16.11 22.22 1.76
C TRP A 46 16.16 23.76 1.85
N PHE A 47 15.24 24.36 2.59
CA PHE A 47 15.38 25.76 3.01
C PHE A 47 16.54 25.93 3.99
N LYS A 48 16.72 24.93 4.84
CA LYS A 48 17.87 24.79 5.74
C LYS A 48 18.34 23.33 5.69
N PRO A 49 19.50 23.04 5.10
CA PRO A 49 20.04 21.68 5.07
C PRO A 49 20.24 21.11 6.49
N PRO A 50 19.94 19.82 6.71
CA PRO A 50 20.15 19.21 8.02
C PRO A 50 21.64 19.00 8.32
N THR A 51 22.00 19.14 9.60
CA THR A 51 23.30 18.77 10.15
C THR A 51 23.20 17.62 11.15
N ARG A 52 22.01 17.43 11.72
CA ARG A 52 21.67 16.31 12.63
C ARG A 52 20.88 15.28 11.84
N ILE A 53 21.61 14.27 11.32
CA ILE A 53 21.05 13.32 10.35
C ILE A 53 20.18 12.27 11.04
N LYS A 54 20.70 11.61 12.08
CA LYS A 54 20.03 10.54 12.81
C LYS A 54 20.11 10.78 14.32
N ASP A 55 18.97 10.69 14.99
CA ASP A 55 18.84 10.81 16.44
C ASP A 55 17.75 9.82 16.88
N VAL A 56 18.15 8.58 17.16
CA VAL A 56 17.23 7.46 17.39
C VAL A 56 17.65 6.66 18.61
N ASN A 57 16.71 6.37 19.47
CA ASN A 57 16.89 5.49 20.61
C ASN A 57 15.62 4.63 20.82
N TYR A 58 15.77 3.31 20.75
CA TYR A 58 14.69 2.36 21.01
C TYR A 58 14.60 1.91 22.46
N ASN A 59 15.46 2.42 23.36
CA ASN A 59 15.31 2.16 24.78
C ASN A 59 14.03 2.84 25.30
N LEU A 60 13.15 2.07 25.93
CA LEU A 60 11.84 2.55 26.38
C LEU A 60 11.93 3.66 27.43
N ASP A 61 13.01 3.78 28.16
CA ASP A 61 13.22 4.85 29.16
C ASP A 61 13.56 6.20 28.52
N ASP A 62 14.08 6.21 27.28
CA ASP A 62 14.45 7.42 26.53
C ASP A 62 14.13 7.24 25.03
N PHE A 63 12.93 6.75 24.76
CA PHE A 63 12.51 6.40 23.39
C PHE A 63 12.32 7.63 22.53
N HIS A 64 13.03 7.69 21.38
CA HIS A 64 12.78 8.70 20.36
C HIS A 64 13.25 8.25 18.98
N ILE A 65 12.59 8.78 17.95
CA ILE A 65 12.94 8.59 16.54
C ILE A 65 12.91 9.95 15.86
N ARG A 66 14.07 10.45 15.45
CA ARG A 66 14.23 11.71 14.73
C ARG A 66 15.21 11.56 13.59
N TRP A 67 14.85 12.07 12.43
CA TRP A 67 15.71 12.10 11.26
C TRP A 67 15.78 13.51 10.69
N PHE A 68 16.97 13.99 10.38
CA PHE A 68 17.20 15.34 9.83
C PHE A 68 16.64 16.45 10.71
N ALA A 69 16.77 16.30 12.03
CA ALA A 69 16.00 17.01 13.05
C ALA A 69 16.08 18.54 13.00
N ASP A 70 17.18 19.12 12.49
CA ASP A 70 17.40 20.56 12.36
C ASP A 70 17.23 21.07 10.92
N GLY A 71 16.82 20.22 9.98
CA GLY A 71 16.52 20.55 8.59
C GLY A 71 15.14 21.19 8.43
N GLU A 72 15.00 22.07 7.44
CA GLU A 72 13.72 22.65 7.05
C GLU A 72 13.49 22.52 5.55
N LEU A 73 12.31 22.06 5.16
CA LEU A 73 11.91 21.85 3.79
C LEU A 73 10.40 21.98 3.62
N ASN A 74 9.93 21.79 2.38
CA ASN A 74 8.50 21.59 2.10
C ASN A 74 8.34 20.46 1.08
N ALA A 75 7.42 19.53 1.33
CA ALA A 75 7.20 18.40 0.45
C ALA A 75 6.62 18.81 -0.92
N SER A 76 5.72 19.78 -0.96
CA SER A 76 5.17 20.33 -2.21
C SER A 76 6.25 20.97 -3.08
N VAL A 77 7.19 21.73 -2.47
CA VAL A 77 8.34 22.31 -3.18
C VAL A 77 9.17 21.23 -3.85
N ASN A 78 9.46 20.14 -3.15
CA ASN A 78 10.24 19.03 -3.68
C ASN A 78 9.52 18.24 -4.78
N CYS A 79 8.20 18.17 -4.74
CA CYS A 79 7.40 17.50 -5.76
C CYS A 79 7.16 18.37 -7.01
N LEU A 80 7.08 19.69 -6.85
CA LEU A 80 6.58 20.60 -7.90
C LEU A 80 7.58 21.70 -8.27
N ASP A 81 7.87 22.63 -7.35
CA ASP A 81 8.63 23.87 -7.66
C ASP A 81 9.98 23.56 -8.31
N ARG A 82 10.74 22.62 -7.74
CA ARG A 82 12.06 22.26 -8.26
C ARG A 82 12.01 21.59 -9.63
N GLN A 83 10.84 21.09 -10.05
CA GLN A 83 10.67 20.47 -11.37
C GLN A 83 10.41 21.52 -12.47
N LEU A 84 9.93 22.70 -12.11
CA LEU A 84 9.41 23.66 -13.07
C LEU A 84 10.42 24.12 -14.13
N ALA A 85 11.66 24.34 -13.72
CA ALA A 85 12.70 24.82 -14.62
C ALA A 85 13.07 23.82 -15.72
N ALA A 86 13.17 22.53 -15.37
CA ALA A 86 13.61 21.48 -16.30
C ALA A 86 12.45 20.65 -16.85
N ARG A 87 11.35 20.55 -16.11
CA ARG A 87 10.24 19.63 -16.39
C ARG A 87 8.85 20.28 -16.30
N GLY A 88 8.77 21.62 -16.33
CA GLY A 88 7.49 22.34 -16.19
C GLY A 88 6.42 21.84 -17.16
N ASP A 89 6.79 21.54 -18.38
CA ASP A 89 5.88 21.10 -19.45
C ASP A 89 5.78 19.56 -19.56
N LYS A 90 6.59 18.81 -18.77
CA LYS A 90 6.50 17.35 -18.69
C LYS A 90 5.20 16.95 -18.00
N THR A 91 4.58 15.87 -18.45
CA THR A 91 3.44 15.26 -17.79
C THR A 91 3.84 14.76 -16.41
N ALA A 92 3.21 15.29 -15.37
CA ALA A 92 3.33 14.80 -13.99
C ALA A 92 2.33 13.69 -13.73
N LEU A 93 1.06 13.93 -14.06
CA LEU A 93 -0.03 12.96 -13.90
C LEU A 93 -0.69 12.72 -15.25
N LEU A 94 -0.84 11.44 -15.60
CA LEU A 94 -1.62 10.98 -16.73
C LEU A 94 -2.89 10.37 -16.18
N PHE A 95 -4.01 11.05 -16.33
CA PHE A 95 -5.30 10.57 -15.85
C PHE A 95 -5.95 9.62 -16.85
N GLU A 96 -6.30 8.43 -16.37
CA GLU A 96 -7.10 7.45 -17.09
C GLU A 96 -8.41 7.22 -16.35
N PRO A 97 -9.56 7.55 -16.98
CA PRO A 97 -10.87 7.44 -16.35
C PRO A 97 -11.35 5.98 -16.20
N ASP A 98 -12.38 5.77 -15.36
CA ASP A 98 -13.02 4.46 -15.18
C ASP A 98 -13.53 3.88 -16.49
N SER A 99 -14.29 4.67 -17.27
CA SER A 99 -14.75 4.26 -18.60
C SER A 99 -13.69 4.51 -19.66
N PRO A 100 -13.34 3.50 -20.50
CA PRO A 100 -12.42 3.70 -21.62
C PRO A 100 -12.97 4.64 -22.71
N ASP A 101 -14.28 4.88 -22.73
CA ASP A 101 -14.94 5.79 -23.68
C ASP A 101 -14.82 7.26 -23.26
N ALA A 102 -14.48 7.53 -22.00
CA ALA A 102 -14.20 8.86 -21.50
C ALA A 102 -12.76 9.29 -21.86
N PRO A 103 -12.50 10.59 -22.08
CA PRO A 103 -11.18 11.06 -22.46
C PRO A 103 -10.20 10.97 -21.30
N SER A 104 -9.03 10.38 -21.53
CA SER A 104 -7.85 10.56 -20.70
C SER A 104 -7.23 11.93 -20.96
N TYR A 105 -6.50 12.47 -19.97
CA TYR A 105 -5.78 13.74 -20.14
C TYR A 105 -4.52 13.78 -19.29
N ASN A 106 -3.61 14.67 -19.68
CA ASN A 106 -2.35 14.88 -18.99
C ASN A 106 -2.44 16.16 -18.16
N VAL A 107 -1.78 16.14 -17.00
CA VAL A 107 -1.54 17.30 -16.16
C VAL A 107 -0.02 17.51 -16.10
N SER A 108 0.48 18.63 -16.61
CA SER A 108 1.92 18.94 -16.54
C SER A 108 2.34 19.33 -15.12
N TYR A 109 3.65 19.31 -14.85
CA TYR A 109 4.19 19.80 -13.56
C TYR A 109 3.81 21.26 -13.30
N ARG A 110 3.82 22.11 -14.32
CA ARG A 110 3.41 23.52 -14.22
C ARG A 110 1.94 23.65 -13.89
N GLU A 111 1.08 22.94 -14.61
CA GLU A 111 -0.36 22.94 -14.34
C GLU A 111 -0.68 22.40 -12.96
N LEU A 112 -0.03 21.31 -12.54
CA LEU A 112 -0.20 20.73 -11.19
C LEU A 112 0.25 21.72 -10.11
N TYR A 113 1.39 22.38 -10.30
CA TYR A 113 1.89 23.44 -9.41
C TYR A 113 0.87 24.58 -9.26
N GLU A 114 0.34 25.11 -10.37
CA GLU A 114 -0.63 26.20 -10.33
C GLU A 114 -1.93 25.79 -9.61
N ARG A 115 -2.43 24.57 -9.89
CA ARG A 115 -3.62 24.02 -9.21
C ARG A 115 -3.39 23.88 -7.71
N VAL A 116 -2.24 23.37 -7.30
CA VAL A 116 -1.83 23.24 -5.89
C VAL A 116 -1.73 24.60 -5.21
N CYS A 117 -1.12 25.58 -5.86
CA CYS A 117 -1.01 26.95 -5.33
C CYS A 117 -2.38 27.61 -5.15
N ARG A 118 -3.27 27.51 -6.13
CA ARG A 118 -4.63 28.05 -6.03
C ARG A 118 -5.40 27.42 -4.87
N LEU A 119 -5.34 26.11 -4.72
CA LEU A 119 -5.98 25.43 -3.59
C LEU A 119 -5.31 25.80 -2.26
N GLY A 120 -3.98 25.88 -2.19
CA GLY A 120 -3.27 26.31 -0.99
C GLY A 120 -3.71 27.69 -0.50
N ASN A 121 -3.82 28.66 -1.41
CA ASN A 121 -4.36 29.99 -1.10
C ASN A 121 -5.83 29.92 -0.65
N ALA A 122 -6.66 29.13 -1.33
CA ALA A 122 -8.06 28.95 -0.95
C ALA A 122 -8.20 28.37 0.45
N LEU A 123 -7.41 27.35 0.80
CA LEU A 123 -7.40 26.75 2.14
C LEU A 123 -7.00 27.76 3.22
N ARG A 124 -5.97 28.59 2.96
CA ARG A 124 -5.59 29.67 3.88
C ARG A 124 -6.72 30.69 4.06
N ASN A 125 -7.39 31.06 2.99
CA ASN A 125 -8.54 32.00 3.05
C ASN A 125 -9.74 31.40 3.79
N LEU A 126 -9.86 30.07 3.82
CA LEU A 126 -10.84 29.34 4.62
C LEU A 126 -10.38 29.11 6.08
N GLY A 127 -9.25 29.69 6.48
CA GLY A 127 -8.74 29.66 7.85
C GLY A 127 -7.94 28.40 8.22
N VAL A 128 -7.53 27.58 7.22
CA VAL A 128 -6.63 26.43 7.46
C VAL A 128 -5.22 26.95 7.72
N GLN A 129 -4.62 26.49 8.81
CA GLN A 129 -3.28 26.89 9.27
C GLN A 129 -2.35 25.66 9.36
N LYS A 130 -1.05 25.93 9.52
CA LYS A 130 -0.05 24.90 9.81
C LYS A 130 -0.50 24.06 11.02
N GLY A 131 -0.47 22.73 10.84
CA GLY A 131 -0.87 21.78 11.88
C GLY A 131 -2.37 21.46 11.92
N ASP A 132 -3.23 22.18 11.21
CA ASP A 132 -4.63 21.80 11.05
C ASP A 132 -4.76 20.51 10.23
N ARG A 133 -5.77 19.68 10.55
CA ARG A 133 -6.04 18.43 9.82
C ARG A 133 -7.12 18.67 8.78
N VAL A 134 -6.85 18.17 7.59
CA VAL A 134 -7.75 18.19 6.44
C VAL A 134 -8.03 16.76 6.00
N THR A 135 -9.28 16.34 6.02
CA THR A 135 -9.69 15.05 5.50
C THR A 135 -9.91 15.13 3.99
N ILE A 136 -9.34 14.18 3.25
CA ILE A 136 -9.49 14.06 1.80
C ILE A 136 -10.24 12.76 1.51
N TYR A 137 -11.44 12.88 0.94
CA TYR A 137 -12.30 11.76 0.57
C TYR A 137 -12.69 11.92 -0.89
N LEU A 138 -11.76 11.54 -1.78
CA LEU A 138 -11.84 11.73 -3.23
C LEU A 138 -11.63 10.41 -3.98
N PRO A 139 -12.16 10.27 -5.20
CA PRO A 139 -11.78 9.17 -6.08
C PRO A 139 -10.35 9.38 -6.61
N MET A 140 -9.85 8.41 -7.40
CA MET A 140 -8.52 8.46 -8.01
C MET A 140 -8.50 9.42 -9.21
N ILE A 141 -8.65 10.71 -8.93
CA ILE A 141 -8.58 11.83 -9.89
C ILE A 141 -7.43 12.77 -9.51
N PRO A 142 -6.89 13.57 -10.44
CA PRO A 142 -5.78 14.48 -10.17
C PRO A 142 -6.04 15.44 -9.00
N ASP A 143 -7.30 15.78 -8.72
CA ASP A 143 -7.69 16.63 -7.59
C ASP A 143 -7.29 16.02 -6.22
N ALA A 144 -7.18 14.70 -6.13
CA ALA A 144 -6.69 14.05 -4.92
C ALA A 144 -5.21 14.39 -4.65
N ALA A 145 -4.36 14.32 -5.69
CA ALA A 145 -2.96 14.73 -5.58
C ALA A 145 -2.84 16.25 -5.32
N VAL A 146 -3.66 17.06 -5.98
CA VAL A 146 -3.74 18.51 -5.73
C VAL A 146 -4.06 18.79 -4.27
N ALA A 147 -5.04 18.11 -3.69
CA ALA A 147 -5.44 18.28 -2.29
C ALA A 147 -4.32 17.89 -1.31
N MET A 148 -3.66 16.75 -1.53
CA MET A 148 -2.55 16.29 -0.69
C MET A 148 -1.39 17.29 -0.73
N LEU A 149 -0.97 17.73 -1.91
CA LEU A 149 0.16 18.65 -2.08
C LEU A 149 -0.17 20.07 -1.63
N ALA A 150 -1.42 20.52 -1.75
CA ALA A 150 -1.84 21.83 -1.23
C ALA A 150 -1.79 21.85 0.31
N CYS A 151 -2.23 20.78 0.97
CA CYS A 151 -2.08 20.62 2.42
C CYS A 151 -0.60 20.66 2.80
N ALA A 152 0.24 19.87 2.14
CA ALA A 152 1.69 19.85 2.38
C ALA A 152 2.32 21.25 2.18
N ARG A 153 1.87 22.00 1.16
CA ARG A 153 2.40 23.33 0.84
C ARG A 153 2.19 24.33 1.96
N ILE A 154 1.01 24.32 2.59
CA ILE A 154 0.66 25.25 3.66
C ILE A 154 0.92 24.70 5.07
N GLY A 155 1.51 23.52 5.19
CA GLY A 155 1.80 22.88 6.48
C GLY A 155 0.60 22.26 7.18
N ALA A 156 -0.53 22.08 6.49
CA ALA A 156 -1.66 21.32 7.01
C ALA A 156 -1.38 19.81 6.92
N ILE A 157 -1.92 19.06 7.86
CA ILE A 157 -1.77 17.61 7.95
C ILE A 157 -2.95 16.96 7.22
N HIS A 158 -2.71 16.28 6.11
CA HIS A 158 -3.80 15.58 5.44
C HIS A 158 -4.07 14.19 6.01
N SER A 159 -5.34 13.81 5.98
CA SER A 159 -5.84 12.48 6.31
C SER A 159 -6.68 11.99 5.14
N VAL A 160 -6.10 11.15 4.29
CA VAL A 160 -6.82 10.60 3.13
C VAL A 160 -7.65 9.41 3.58
N VAL A 161 -8.92 9.42 3.20
CA VAL A 161 -9.87 8.33 3.41
C VAL A 161 -10.19 7.70 2.05
N PHE A 162 -10.09 6.39 1.96
CA PHE A 162 -10.40 5.68 0.72
C PHE A 162 -11.81 6.00 0.23
N GLY A 163 -11.96 6.43 -1.03
CA GLY A 163 -13.22 6.88 -1.63
C GLY A 163 -14.35 5.85 -1.65
N GLY A 164 -14.05 4.60 -1.33
CA GLY A 164 -15.02 3.55 -1.18
C GLY A 164 -15.51 3.28 0.25
N PHE A 165 -15.01 3.98 1.28
CA PHE A 165 -15.42 3.74 2.66
C PHE A 165 -16.81 4.28 2.96
N ALA A 166 -17.49 3.60 3.90
CA ALA A 166 -18.82 3.98 4.40
C ALA A 166 -18.76 5.22 5.31
N PRO A 167 -19.90 5.88 5.56
CA PRO A 167 -19.99 7.08 6.42
C PRO A 167 -19.37 6.92 7.81
N ASN A 168 -19.56 5.78 8.49
CA ASN A 168 -18.97 5.53 9.82
C ASN A 168 -17.44 5.59 9.78
N SER A 169 -16.83 5.00 8.75
CA SER A 169 -15.37 5.02 8.59
C SER A 169 -14.82 6.43 8.35
N ILE A 170 -15.59 7.30 7.68
CA ILE A 170 -15.25 8.72 7.52
C ILE A 170 -15.34 9.43 8.87
N ALA A 171 -16.47 9.26 9.56
CA ALA A 171 -16.73 9.91 10.84
C ALA A 171 -15.70 9.56 11.91
N ASP A 172 -15.33 8.28 12.04
CA ASP A 172 -14.33 7.82 13.01
C ASP A 172 -12.98 8.51 12.80
N ARG A 173 -12.55 8.65 11.54
CA ARG A 173 -11.28 9.30 11.20
C ARG A 173 -11.31 10.80 11.40
N VAL A 174 -12.41 11.44 11.01
CA VAL A 174 -12.66 12.88 11.24
C VAL A 174 -12.65 13.19 12.73
N ALA A 175 -13.32 12.37 13.53
CA ALA A 175 -13.39 12.55 14.97
C ALA A 175 -12.03 12.35 15.65
N ASP A 176 -11.29 11.29 15.28
CA ASP A 176 -10.00 10.95 15.88
C ASP A 176 -8.95 12.03 15.64
N CYS A 177 -8.85 12.58 14.43
CA CYS A 177 -7.89 13.64 14.14
C CYS A 177 -8.47 15.06 14.31
N ALA A 178 -9.71 15.21 14.73
CA ALA A 178 -10.40 16.50 14.84
C ALA A 178 -10.25 17.33 13.56
N SER A 179 -10.65 16.77 12.43
CA SER A 179 -10.49 17.39 11.12
C SER A 179 -11.31 18.67 11.01
N LYS A 180 -10.69 19.73 10.49
CA LYS A 180 -11.29 21.06 10.34
C LYS A 180 -12.05 21.22 9.02
N LEU A 181 -11.57 20.54 7.98
CA LEU A 181 -12.10 20.67 6.63
C LEU A 181 -12.10 19.31 5.93
N ILE A 182 -13.11 19.06 5.10
CA ILE A 182 -13.17 17.89 4.22
C ILE A 182 -13.14 18.34 2.77
N ILE A 183 -12.33 17.66 1.94
CA ILE A 183 -12.36 17.78 0.48
C ILE A 183 -12.93 16.49 -0.07
N THR A 184 -14.03 16.59 -0.82
CA THR A 184 -14.72 15.45 -1.44
C THR A 184 -15.16 15.79 -2.86
N ALA A 185 -15.86 14.89 -3.52
CA ALA A 185 -16.48 15.11 -4.83
C ALA A 185 -17.98 14.86 -4.76
N ASP A 186 -18.70 15.30 -5.80
CA ASP A 186 -20.11 14.97 -5.97
C ASP A 186 -20.31 13.45 -5.93
N GLU A 187 -19.68 12.74 -6.86
CA GLU A 187 -19.69 11.28 -6.96
C GLU A 187 -18.29 10.81 -7.42
N GLY A 188 -17.97 9.53 -7.21
CA GLY A 188 -16.86 8.83 -7.86
C GLY A 188 -17.39 7.80 -8.87
N LEU A 189 -16.53 7.35 -9.76
CA LEU A 189 -16.81 6.26 -10.69
C LEU A 189 -15.91 5.05 -10.35
N ARG A 190 -16.51 3.86 -10.33
CA ARG A 190 -15.74 2.64 -10.06
C ARG A 190 -16.40 1.42 -10.71
N GLY A 191 -15.78 0.88 -11.75
CA GLY A 191 -16.30 -0.28 -12.46
C GLY A 191 -17.67 -0.01 -13.10
N GLY A 192 -17.88 1.17 -13.68
CA GLY A 192 -19.14 1.62 -14.28
C GLY A 192 -20.21 2.03 -13.27
N LYS A 193 -19.92 1.99 -11.96
CA LYS A 193 -20.86 2.34 -10.90
C LYS A 193 -20.51 3.69 -10.28
N LYS A 194 -21.54 4.46 -9.94
CA LYS A 194 -21.40 5.70 -9.19
C LYS A 194 -21.25 5.43 -7.69
N VAL A 195 -20.33 6.12 -7.06
CA VAL A 195 -20.13 6.14 -5.60
C VAL A 195 -20.58 7.50 -5.08
N PRO A 196 -21.58 7.56 -4.18
CA PRO A 196 -22.17 8.83 -3.72
C PRO A 196 -21.32 9.50 -2.65
N LEU A 197 -20.17 10.08 -3.02
CA LEU A 197 -19.16 10.57 -2.06
C LEU A 197 -19.71 11.69 -1.19
N LYS A 198 -20.32 12.72 -1.77
CA LYS A 198 -20.89 13.84 -0.98
C LYS A 198 -21.99 13.36 -0.03
N ALA A 199 -22.86 12.46 -0.47
CA ALA A 199 -23.91 11.89 0.38
C ALA A 199 -23.32 11.10 1.57
N ASN A 200 -22.23 10.36 1.35
CA ASN A 200 -21.51 9.66 2.41
C ASN A 200 -20.89 10.63 3.42
N VAL A 201 -20.33 11.76 2.95
CA VAL A 201 -19.84 12.82 3.85
C VAL A 201 -20.98 13.44 4.67
N ASP A 202 -22.12 13.73 4.05
CA ASP A 202 -23.29 14.28 4.76
C ASP A 202 -23.81 13.32 5.83
N ALA A 203 -23.84 12.02 5.54
CA ALA A 203 -24.20 11.01 6.53
C ALA A 203 -23.16 10.92 7.65
N ALA A 204 -21.87 10.96 7.33
CA ALA A 204 -20.79 10.97 8.32
C ALA A 204 -20.86 12.16 9.28
N LEU A 205 -21.15 13.35 8.75
CA LEU A 205 -21.21 14.59 9.54
C LEU A 205 -22.44 14.69 10.48
N LYS A 206 -23.36 13.73 10.43
CA LYS A 206 -24.45 13.56 11.41
C LYS A 206 -24.04 12.69 12.59
N LEU A 207 -22.89 12.03 12.52
CA LEU A 207 -22.38 11.15 13.56
C LEU A 207 -21.59 11.92 14.62
N PRO A 208 -21.49 11.41 15.87
CA PRO A 208 -20.79 12.07 16.95
C PRO A 208 -19.30 12.33 16.65
N GLY A 209 -18.75 13.42 17.17
CA GLY A 209 -17.32 13.76 17.08
C GLY A 209 -16.91 14.48 15.80
N THR A 210 -17.82 14.69 14.84
CA THR A 210 -17.53 15.33 13.55
C THR A 210 -17.79 16.85 13.53
N ASN A 211 -18.17 17.43 14.65
CA ASN A 211 -18.52 18.86 14.79
C ASN A 211 -17.33 19.82 14.65
N THR A 212 -16.11 19.30 14.51
CA THR A 212 -14.92 20.11 14.21
C THR A 212 -14.85 20.54 12.74
N VAL A 213 -15.62 19.92 11.85
CA VAL A 213 -15.64 20.24 10.43
C VAL A 213 -16.41 21.53 10.17
N GLU A 214 -15.68 22.58 9.79
CA GLU A 214 -16.23 23.90 9.49
C GLU A 214 -16.61 24.06 8.01
N THR A 215 -15.91 23.37 7.11
CA THR A 215 -16.08 23.49 5.65
C THR A 215 -15.98 22.15 4.96
N VAL A 216 -16.81 21.96 3.94
CA VAL A 216 -16.73 20.84 2.98
C VAL A 216 -16.55 21.41 1.57
N LEU A 217 -15.42 21.09 0.94
CA LEU A 217 -15.18 21.42 -0.46
C LEU A 217 -15.61 20.26 -1.35
N VAL A 218 -16.41 20.54 -2.36
CA VAL A 218 -16.99 19.53 -3.26
C VAL A 218 -16.49 19.73 -4.69
N VAL A 219 -15.72 18.76 -5.20
CA VAL A 219 -15.27 18.73 -6.59
C VAL A 219 -16.42 18.27 -7.49
N ARG A 220 -16.65 18.97 -8.61
CA ARG A 220 -17.56 18.54 -9.68
C ARG A 220 -16.86 17.51 -10.55
N HIS A 221 -17.11 16.24 -10.30
CA HIS A 221 -16.47 15.17 -11.06
C HIS A 221 -17.44 14.54 -12.08
N THR A 222 -18.59 14.08 -11.65
CA THR A 222 -19.58 13.44 -12.53
C THR A 222 -20.69 14.39 -12.99
N GLY A 223 -20.82 15.54 -12.34
CA GLY A 223 -21.95 16.46 -12.54
C GLY A 223 -23.23 15.97 -11.89
N GLY A 224 -23.16 14.95 -11.01
CA GLY A 224 -24.30 14.45 -10.24
C GLY A 224 -24.90 15.53 -9.34
N ALA A 225 -26.21 15.48 -9.18
CA ALA A 225 -26.92 16.38 -8.25
C ALA A 225 -26.60 15.99 -6.80
N VAL A 226 -26.13 16.96 -6.01
CA VAL A 226 -25.83 16.78 -4.58
C VAL A 226 -26.49 17.85 -3.75
N ASP A 227 -26.82 17.51 -2.50
CA ASP A 227 -27.34 18.45 -1.53
C ASP A 227 -26.17 19.27 -0.94
N MET A 228 -26.26 20.60 -1.04
CA MET A 228 -25.24 21.54 -0.55
C MET A 228 -25.76 22.26 0.69
N GLN A 229 -25.20 21.93 1.85
CA GLN A 229 -25.57 22.49 3.15
C GLN A 229 -24.82 23.83 3.39
N MET A 230 -25.36 24.91 2.81
CA MET A 230 -24.76 26.25 2.99
C MET A 230 -24.90 26.75 4.43
N PRO A 231 -23.91 27.49 5.00
CA PRO A 231 -22.65 27.97 4.36
C PRO A 231 -21.46 27.00 4.47
N ARG A 232 -21.63 25.82 5.08
CA ARG A 232 -20.57 24.84 5.31
C ARG A 232 -20.00 24.30 4.01
N ASP A 233 -20.89 23.91 3.07
CA ASP A 233 -20.50 23.28 1.82
C ASP A 233 -20.21 24.32 0.75
N ARG A 234 -19.12 24.13 0.01
CA ARG A 234 -18.71 25.03 -1.05
C ARG A 234 -18.21 24.22 -2.25
N TRP A 235 -18.52 24.67 -3.45
CA TRP A 235 -17.95 24.10 -4.64
C TRP A 235 -16.45 24.40 -4.71
N PHE A 236 -15.67 23.36 -5.01
CA PHE A 236 -14.21 23.44 -5.09
C PHE A 236 -13.76 24.47 -6.14
N ASP A 237 -14.32 24.40 -7.34
CA ASP A 237 -14.05 25.34 -8.42
C ASP A 237 -14.31 26.81 -8.02
N ALA A 238 -15.41 27.07 -7.34
CA ALA A 238 -15.76 28.41 -6.90
C ALA A 238 -14.78 29.01 -5.86
N VAL A 239 -14.16 28.17 -5.01
CA VAL A 239 -13.19 28.68 -4.02
C VAL A 239 -11.78 28.82 -4.58
N VAL A 240 -11.42 28.07 -5.62
CA VAL A 240 -10.10 28.18 -6.26
C VAL A 240 -10.09 29.21 -7.40
N GLU A 241 -11.26 29.55 -7.94
CA GLU A 241 -11.39 30.57 -8.98
C GLU A 241 -10.87 31.93 -8.49
N GLY A 242 -10.04 32.57 -9.30
CA GLY A 242 -9.42 33.87 -8.98
C GLY A 242 -8.31 33.83 -7.93
N GLN A 243 -7.99 32.69 -7.35
CA GLN A 243 -6.84 32.57 -6.45
C GLN A 243 -5.52 32.69 -7.25
N PRO A 244 -4.47 33.31 -6.66
CA PRO A 244 -3.16 33.38 -7.29
C PRO A 244 -2.61 31.97 -7.63
N ALA A 245 -1.93 31.86 -8.78
CA ALA A 245 -1.24 30.64 -9.21
C ALA A 245 0.12 30.44 -8.52
N GLU A 246 0.47 31.32 -7.59
CA GLU A 246 1.63 31.23 -6.72
C GLU A 246 1.16 31.23 -5.27
N CYS A 247 1.78 30.39 -4.44
CA CYS A 247 1.47 30.28 -3.02
C CYS A 247 2.77 30.05 -2.26
N GLU A 248 3.10 30.93 -1.35
CA GLU A 248 4.32 30.79 -0.52
C GLU A 248 4.28 29.50 0.28
N PRO A 249 5.29 28.62 0.14
CA PRO A 249 5.32 27.37 0.87
C PRO A 249 5.68 27.60 2.35
N GLU A 250 5.01 26.87 3.23
CA GLU A 250 5.35 26.84 4.65
C GLU A 250 6.71 26.21 4.86
N ARG A 251 7.55 26.81 5.70
CA ARG A 251 8.82 26.20 6.15
C ARG A 251 8.53 25.14 7.20
N MET A 252 8.72 23.90 6.83
CA MET A 252 8.46 22.76 7.72
C MET A 252 9.77 22.26 8.32
N SER A 253 9.79 21.98 9.63
CA SER A 253 10.83 21.12 10.18
C SER A 253 10.73 19.73 9.53
N ALA A 254 11.86 19.05 9.38
CA ALA A 254 11.86 17.68 8.87
C ALA A 254 10.99 16.73 9.73
N GLU A 255 10.84 17.02 11.02
CA GLU A 255 10.00 16.25 11.96
C GLU A 255 8.57 16.81 12.12
N ASP A 256 8.20 17.88 11.41
CA ASP A 256 6.80 18.31 11.37
C ASP A 256 5.92 17.25 10.68
N PRO A 257 4.72 16.97 11.20
CA PRO A 257 3.78 16.03 10.58
C PRO A 257 3.43 16.40 9.14
N LEU A 258 3.42 15.38 8.26
CA LEU A 258 2.99 15.52 6.87
C LEU A 258 1.56 14.98 6.69
N PHE A 259 1.32 13.76 7.15
CA PHE A 259 0.00 13.14 7.06
C PHE A 259 -0.27 12.12 8.17
N ILE A 260 -1.54 11.83 8.33
CA ILE A 260 -2.07 10.74 9.16
C ILE A 260 -2.77 9.76 8.21
N LEU A 261 -2.41 8.50 8.28
CA LEU A 261 -3.09 7.46 7.51
C LEU A 261 -3.58 6.35 8.44
N TYR A 262 -4.89 6.11 8.41
CA TYR A 262 -5.52 5.15 9.31
C TYR A 262 -5.43 3.73 8.78
N THR A 263 -4.96 2.82 9.62
CA THR A 263 -4.93 1.38 9.37
C THR A 263 -5.92 0.66 10.28
N SER A 264 -6.44 -0.49 9.83
CA SER A 264 -7.25 -1.36 10.67
C SER A 264 -6.40 -1.91 11.82
N GLY A 265 -6.80 -1.64 13.05
CA GLY A 265 -6.16 -2.21 14.24
C GLY A 265 -6.77 -3.57 14.62
N SER A 266 -5.98 -4.43 15.26
CA SER A 266 -6.45 -5.70 15.85
C SER A 266 -7.53 -5.47 16.93
N THR A 267 -7.58 -4.28 17.54
CA THR A 267 -8.48 -3.89 18.63
C THR A 267 -9.78 -3.21 18.18
N GLY A 268 -10.07 -3.15 16.88
CA GLY A 268 -11.30 -2.57 16.33
C GLY A 268 -11.27 -1.06 16.07
N LYS A 269 -10.48 -0.25 16.81
CA LYS A 269 -10.29 1.17 16.48
C LYS A 269 -9.16 1.35 15.48
N PRO A 270 -9.36 2.14 14.40
CA PRO A 270 -8.27 2.49 13.47
C PRO A 270 -7.09 3.13 14.19
N LYS A 271 -5.87 2.86 13.71
CA LYS A 271 -4.64 3.54 14.17
C LYS A 271 -4.28 4.62 13.18
N GLY A 272 -4.16 5.86 13.62
CA GLY A 272 -3.65 6.95 12.80
C GLY A 272 -2.12 6.90 12.73
N VAL A 273 -1.58 6.29 11.69
CA VAL A 273 -0.13 6.25 11.45
C VAL A 273 0.34 7.66 11.08
N LEU A 274 1.27 8.21 11.87
CA LEU A 274 1.79 9.56 11.68
C LEU A 274 3.15 9.52 11.00
N HIS A 275 3.25 10.12 9.83
CA HIS A 275 4.50 10.35 9.10
C HIS A 275 4.90 11.83 9.13
N THR A 276 6.21 12.07 9.26
CA THR A 276 6.83 13.41 9.25
C THR A 276 7.39 13.75 7.88
N THR A 277 7.73 15.02 7.66
CA THR A 277 7.96 15.58 6.32
C THR A 277 9.28 15.10 5.70
N GLY A 278 10.41 15.29 6.38
CA GLY A 278 11.74 15.14 5.76
C GLY A 278 12.12 13.68 5.51
N GLY A 279 12.11 12.87 6.57
CA GLY A 279 12.53 11.47 6.47
C GLY A 279 11.64 10.64 5.57
N TYR A 280 10.32 10.83 5.66
CA TYR A 280 9.38 10.15 4.79
C TYR A 280 9.60 10.50 3.32
N LEU A 281 9.67 11.80 2.99
CA LEU A 281 9.84 12.24 1.60
C LEU A 281 11.15 11.75 0.98
N LEU A 282 12.25 11.85 1.74
CA LEU A 282 13.54 11.31 1.32
C LEU A 282 13.43 9.83 0.99
N TYR A 283 12.87 9.06 1.92
CA TYR A 283 12.78 7.62 1.79
C TYR A 283 11.87 7.19 0.63
N ALA A 284 10.70 7.79 0.50
CA ALA A 284 9.78 7.53 -0.62
C ALA A 284 10.41 7.86 -1.98
N SER A 285 11.09 9.00 -2.08
CA SER A 285 11.80 9.43 -3.29
C SER A 285 12.95 8.48 -3.64
N TYR A 286 13.77 8.08 -2.64
CA TYR A 286 14.93 7.23 -2.89
C TYR A 286 14.51 5.81 -3.26
N THR A 287 13.60 5.20 -2.51
CA THR A 287 13.10 3.85 -2.81
C THR A 287 12.39 3.80 -4.16
N HIS A 288 11.58 4.81 -4.50
CA HIS A 288 10.93 4.86 -5.81
C HIS A 288 11.95 4.88 -6.96
N GLU A 289 12.98 5.71 -6.88
CA GLU A 289 14.01 5.78 -7.92
C GLU A 289 14.82 4.48 -8.01
N ALA A 290 15.30 3.97 -6.88
CA ALA A 290 16.21 2.83 -6.84
C ALA A 290 15.52 1.50 -7.15
N VAL A 291 14.35 1.24 -6.55
CA VAL A 291 13.64 -0.04 -6.71
C VAL A 291 13.10 -0.20 -8.11
N PHE A 292 12.54 0.87 -8.68
CA PHE A 292 11.97 0.83 -10.03
C PHE A 292 12.97 1.19 -11.13
N ASP A 293 14.26 1.37 -10.78
CA ASP A 293 15.31 1.78 -11.74
C ASP A 293 14.85 2.92 -12.64
N LEU A 294 14.26 3.95 -12.02
CA LEU A 294 13.53 5.01 -12.70
C LEU A 294 14.42 5.76 -13.70
N ARG A 295 13.91 5.95 -14.91
CA ARG A 295 14.52 6.71 -16.01
C ARG A 295 13.67 7.93 -16.35
N GLU A 296 14.27 8.91 -16.99
CA GLU A 296 13.60 10.17 -17.32
C GLU A 296 12.35 9.99 -18.20
N ASP A 297 12.38 9.04 -19.13
CA ASP A 297 11.30 8.80 -20.10
C ASP A 297 10.29 7.73 -19.64
N ASP A 298 10.43 7.21 -18.41
CA ASP A 298 9.51 6.21 -17.92
C ASP A 298 8.11 6.75 -17.73
N ILE A 299 7.13 5.93 -18.08
CA ILE A 299 5.74 6.08 -17.68
C ILE A 299 5.45 5.01 -16.63
N TYR A 300 5.34 5.48 -15.40
CA TYR A 300 5.17 4.66 -14.22
C TYR A 300 3.69 4.55 -13.85
N TRP A 301 3.23 3.33 -13.63
CA TRP A 301 1.87 3.08 -13.19
C TRP A 301 1.83 2.19 -11.96
N CYS A 302 1.39 2.76 -10.84
CA CYS A 302 0.98 2.05 -9.64
C CYS A 302 -0.54 2.00 -9.59
N THR A 303 -1.12 0.80 -9.47
CA THR A 303 -2.58 0.60 -9.48
C THR A 303 -3.22 0.77 -8.10
N ALA A 304 -2.47 1.20 -7.10
CA ALA A 304 -3.00 1.48 -5.78
C ALA A 304 -3.90 2.72 -5.76
N ASP A 305 -4.51 2.96 -4.61
CA ASP A 305 -5.33 4.15 -4.36
C ASP A 305 -4.63 5.06 -3.34
N VAL A 306 -4.82 6.37 -3.45
CA VAL A 306 -4.27 7.34 -2.49
C VAL A 306 -4.83 7.19 -1.07
N GLY A 307 -5.93 6.47 -0.89
CA GLY A 307 -6.44 6.05 0.41
C GLY A 307 -5.56 5.06 1.16
N TRP A 308 -4.50 4.56 0.53
CA TRP A 308 -3.50 3.65 1.09
C TRP A 308 -2.10 4.26 1.03
N VAL A 309 -1.20 3.78 1.89
CA VAL A 309 0.18 4.28 1.90
C VAL A 309 0.89 4.09 0.57
N THR A 310 0.57 3.03 -0.18
CA THR A 310 1.15 2.81 -1.51
C THR A 310 0.82 3.95 -2.46
N GLY A 311 -0.40 4.48 -2.40
CA GLY A 311 -0.77 5.66 -3.18
C GLY A 311 -0.04 6.93 -2.74
N HIS A 312 0.15 7.12 -1.43
CA HIS A 312 0.93 8.23 -0.90
C HIS A 312 2.38 8.18 -1.40
N SER A 313 3.07 7.07 -1.12
CA SER A 313 4.51 6.95 -1.36
C SER A 313 4.85 6.75 -2.84
N TYR A 314 4.02 6.01 -3.59
CA TYR A 314 4.35 5.55 -4.94
C TYR A 314 3.33 5.92 -6.03
N ILE A 315 2.42 6.86 -5.75
CA ILE A 315 1.68 7.60 -6.79
C ILE A 315 1.98 9.10 -6.68
N VAL A 316 1.97 9.66 -5.47
CA VAL A 316 2.11 11.11 -5.26
C VAL A 316 3.55 11.48 -4.88
N TYR A 317 4.00 11.20 -3.66
CA TYR A 317 5.24 11.80 -3.13
C TYR A 317 6.51 11.29 -3.81
N GLY A 318 6.72 9.99 -3.90
CA GLY A 318 7.92 9.43 -4.52
C GLY A 318 8.07 9.79 -6.01
N PRO A 319 7.08 9.47 -6.85
CA PRO A 319 7.13 9.78 -8.27
C PRO A 319 7.31 11.27 -8.57
N LEU A 320 6.52 12.14 -7.93
CA LEU A 320 6.58 13.58 -8.20
C LEU A 320 7.87 14.23 -7.68
N ALA A 321 8.38 13.78 -6.52
CA ALA A 321 9.69 14.23 -6.05
C ALA A 321 10.82 13.85 -7.00
N ASN A 322 10.68 12.80 -7.78
CA ASN A 322 11.64 12.34 -8.79
C ASN A 322 11.40 12.93 -10.20
N GLY A 323 10.38 13.76 -10.38
CA GLY A 323 10.05 14.30 -11.70
C GLY A 323 9.51 13.25 -12.68
N ALA A 324 8.93 12.16 -12.19
CA ALA A 324 8.38 11.09 -13.00
C ALA A 324 7.02 11.45 -13.62
N THR A 325 6.63 10.72 -14.67
CA THR A 325 5.26 10.68 -15.17
C THR A 325 4.55 9.50 -14.53
N ALA A 326 3.50 9.76 -13.73
CA ALA A 326 2.72 8.75 -13.06
C ALA A 326 1.31 8.64 -13.65
N VAL A 327 0.84 7.42 -13.89
CA VAL A 327 -0.55 7.18 -14.29
C VAL A 327 -1.43 7.20 -13.04
N MET A 328 -2.52 7.95 -13.10
CA MET A 328 -3.58 7.98 -12.11
C MET A 328 -4.84 7.38 -12.71
N PHE A 329 -5.22 6.20 -12.25
CA PHE A 329 -6.30 5.41 -12.81
C PHE A 329 -7.50 5.36 -11.87
N GLU A 330 -8.64 5.85 -12.32
CA GLU A 330 -9.88 5.84 -11.52
C GLU A 330 -10.56 4.46 -11.51
N GLY A 331 -10.30 3.64 -12.53
CA GLY A 331 -11.01 2.40 -12.82
C GLY A 331 -10.63 1.18 -11.97
N VAL A 332 -11.08 0.04 -12.43
CA VAL A 332 -10.78 -1.28 -11.86
C VAL A 332 -10.26 -2.23 -12.93
N PRO A 333 -9.57 -3.33 -12.56
CA PRO A 333 -8.87 -4.17 -13.53
C PRO A 333 -9.78 -4.92 -14.52
N ASN A 334 -11.05 -5.11 -14.18
CA ASN A 334 -12.00 -5.94 -14.91
C ASN A 334 -13.19 -5.17 -15.52
N TYR A 335 -13.12 -3.84 -15.61
CA TYR A 335 -14.16 -3.03 -16.23
C TYR A 335 -13.59 -2.20 -17.39
N PRO A 336 -14.26 -2.17 -18.54
CA PRO A 336 -15.49 -2.91 -18.91
C PRO A 336 -15.26 -4.40 -19.17
N ASN A 337 -14.01 -4.83 -19.24
CA ASN A 337 -13.61 -6.22 -19.46
C ASN A 337 -12.24 -6.49 -18.82
N VAL A 338 -11.87 -7.76 -18.74
CA VAL A 338 -10.64 -8.22 -18.06
C VAL A 338 -9.34 -7.91 -18.79
N SER A 339 -9.39 -7.29 -19.97
CA SER A 339 -8.20 -6.78 -20.68
C SER A 339 -7.84 -5.34 -20.27
N ARG A 340 -8.64 -4.69 -19.43
CA ARG A 340 -8.53 -3.25 -19.12
C ARG A 340 -7.13 -2.80 -18.73
N PHE A 341 -6.45 -3.51 -17.84
CA PHE A 341 -5.09 -3.15 -17.43
C PHE A 341 -4.11 -3.20 -18.62
N TRP A 342 -4.22 -4.22 -19.43
CA TRP A 342 -3.34 -4.43 -20.57
C TRP A 342 -3.56 -3.40 -21.67
N GLU A 343 -4.81 -3.01 -21.88
CA GLU A 343 -5.20 -1.95 -22.81
C GLU A 343 -4.68 -0.58 -22.33
N VAL A 344 -4.71 -0.29 -21.04
CA VAL A 344 -4.14 0.93 -20.44
C VAL A 344 -2.62 0.97 -20.62
N ILE A 345 -1.94 -0.17 -20.42
CA ILE A 345 -0.49 -0.28 -20.64
C ILE A 345 -0.13 0.08 -22.07
N ASP A 346 -0.82 -0.50 -23.05
CA ASP A 346 -0.57 -0.22 -24.48
C ASP A 346 -0.95 1.21 -24.85
N LYS A 347 -2.11 1.69 -24.39
CA LYS A 347 -2.61 3.05 -24.68
C LYS A 347 -1.62 4.12 -24.26
N HIS A 348 -1.06 3.99 -23.07
CA HIS A 348 -0.19 5.00 -22.47
C HIS A 348 1.29 4.64 -22.54
N GLN A 349 1.65 3.51 -23.16
CA GLN A 349 3.04 3.03 -23.27
C GLN A 349 3.72 2.94 -21.89
N VAL A 350 3.03 2.35 -20.92
CA VAL A 350 3.53 2.15 -19.57
C VAL A 350 4.80 1.31 -19.58
N THR A 351 5.83 1.78 -18.90
CA THR A 351 7.14 1.11 -18.84
C THR A 351 7.39 0.38 -17.54
N ILE A 352 6.78 0.85 -16.44
CA ILE A 352 6.86 0.25 -15.11
C ILE A 352 5.45 0.03 -14.59
N PHE A 353 5.13 -1.22 -14.25
CA PHE A 353 3.80 -1.60 -13.78
C PHE A 353 3.87 -2.21 -12.38
N TYR A 354 3.26 -1.57 -11.40
CA TYR A 354 3.30 -1.91 -9.98
C TYR A 354 1.89 -2.16 -9.46
N THR A 355 1.59 -3.41 -9.08
CA THR A 355 0.24 -3.82 -8.71
C THR A 355 0.22 -4.84 -7.57
N ALA A 356 -0.97 -5.18 -7.07
CA ALA A 356 -1.15 -6.12 -5.98
C ALA A 356 -1.33 -7.57 -6.48
N PRO A 357 -0.81 -8.57 -5.74
CA PRO A 357 -1.02 -9.99 -6.05
C PRO A 357 -2.49 -10.39 -6.20
N THR A 358 -3.38 -9.77 -5.43
CA THR A 358 -4.83 -10.00 -5.56
C THR A 358 -5.35 -9.63 -6.97
N ALA A 359 -4.89 -8.52 -7.54
CA ALA A 359 -5.26 -8.14 -8.91
C ALA A 359 -4.67 -9.14 -9.93
N ILE A 360 -3.41 -9.55 -9.73
CA ILE A 360 -2.74 -10.52 -10.58
C ILE A 360 -3.50 -11.86 -10.58
N ARG A 361 -3.83 -12.40 -9.40
CA ARG A 361 -4.60 -13.66 -9.28
C ARG A 361 -5.98 -13.57 -9.90
N ALA A 362 -6.68 -12.45 -9.72
CA ALA A 362 -7.99 -12.24 -10.33
C ALA A 362 -7.91 -12.25 -11.85
N LEU A 363 -6.89 -11.63 -12.43
CA LEU A 363 -6.67 -11.60 -13.89
C LEU A 363 -6.12 -12.94 -14.43
N MET A 364 -5.25 -13.60 -13.69
CA MET A 364 -4.76 -14.96 -14.01
C MET A 364 -5.90 -15.97 -14.12
N ARG A 365 -6.92 -15.86 -13.28
CA ARG A 365 -8.13 -16.69 -13.34
C ARG A 365 -8.87 -16.61 -14.67
N GLU A 366 -8.80 -15.46 -15.35
CA GLU A 366 -9.44 -15.24 -16.65
C GLU A 366 -8.62 -15.78 -17.83
N GLY A 367 -7.46 -16.41 -17.54
CA GLY A 367 -6.57 -17.00 -18.52
C GLY A 367 -5.65 -16.00 -19.22
N GLU A 368 -4.90 -16.50 -20.18
CA GLU A 368 -3.88 -15.72 -20.90
C GLU A 368 -4.42 -14.91 -22.09
N ALA A 369 -5.55 -15.35 -22.66
CA ALA A 369 -6.09 -14.75 -23.88
C ALA A 369 -6.37 -13.24 -23.78
N PRO A 370 -6.92 -12.71 -22.66
CA PRO A 370 -7.10 -11.27 -22.49
C PRO A 370 -5.78 -10.49 -22.48
N VAL A 371 -4.72 -11.07 -21.89
CA VAL A 371 -3.38 -10.46 -21.85
C VAL A 371 -2.76 -10.43 -23.23
N LYS A 372 -2.81 -11.57 -23.93
CA LYS A 372 -2.19 -11.76 -25.29
C LYS A 372 -2.84 -10.95 -26.40
N LYS A 373 -4.00 -10.33 -26.15
CA LYS A 373 -4.63 -9.37 -27.09
C LYS A 373 -3.87 -8.05 -27.22
N THR A 374 -2.98 -7.76 -26.27
CA THR A 374 -2.21 -6.52 -26.18
C THR A 374 -0.73 -6.79 -26.36
N SER A 375 0.02 -5.80 -26.78
CA SER A 375 1.45 -5.92 -27.02
C SER A 375 2.26 -5.90 -25.73
N ARG A 376 1.97 -4.96 -24.82
CA ARG A 376 2.73 -4.65 -23.58
C ARG A 376 4.24 -4.50 -23.81
N SER A 377 4.64 -4.24 -25.07
CA SER A 377 6.06 -4.16 -25.46
C SER A 377 6.80 -3.01 -24.80
N SER A 378 6.07 -1.99 -24.31
CA SER A 378 6.64 -0.87 -23.55
C SER A 378 7.12 -1.25 -22.15
N LEU A 379 6.55 -2.32 -21.54
CA LEU A 379 6.96 -2.75 -20.21
C LEU A 379 8.42 -3.16 -20.16
N ARG A 380 9.14 -2.68 -19.15
CA ARG A 380 10.52 -3.07 -18.86
C ARG A 380 10.72 -3.58 -17.43
N LEU A 381 9.80 -3.25 -16.50
CA LEU A 381 9.87 -3.68 -15.12
C LEU A 381 8.45 -3.85 -14.55
N LEU A 382 8.27 -4.91 -13.78
CA LEU A 382 7.07 -5.23 -13.05
C LEU A 382 7.31 -5.14 -11.55
N GLY A 383 6.27 -4.85 -10.77
CA GLY A 383 6.36 -4.83 -9.33
C GLY A 383 5.11 -5.42 -8.66
N SER A 384 5.30 -5.92 -7.45
CA SER A 384 4.25 -6.51 -6.61
C SER A 384 4.25 -5.88 -5.22
N VAL A 385 3.06 -5.62 -4.67
CA VAL A 385 2.87 -4.90 -3.40
C VAL A 385 1.62 -5.30 -2.66
N GLY A 386 1.67 -5.21 -1.34
CA GLY A 386 0.51 -5.22 -0.43
C GLY A 386 0.25 -6.54 0.27
N GLU A 387 0.70 -7.64 -0.29
CA GLU A 387 0.65 -8.97 0.29
C GLU A 387 1.74 -9.87 -0.33
N PRO A 388 2.11 -11.00 0.29
CA PRO A 388 2.99 -11.96 -0.35
C PRO A 388 2.38 -12.49 -1.65
N ILE A 389 3.19 -12.54 -2.71
CA ILE A 389 2.81 -13.18 -3.96
C ILE A 389 3.21 -14.66 -3.93
N ASN A 390 2.27 -15.54 -4.24
CA ASN A 390 2.60 -16.96 -4.36
C ASN A 390 3.40 -17.24 -5.64
N PRO A 391 4.26 -18.29 -5.66
CA PRO A 391 5.15 -18.59 -6.77
C PRO A 391 4.45 -18.74 -8.12
N GLU A 392 3.26 -19.34 -8.15
CA GLU A 392 2.49 -19.55 -9.39
C GLU A 392 2.02 -18.22 -10.00
N ALA A 393 1.48 -17.32 -9.19
CA ALA A 393 1.08 -15.99 -9.65
C ALA A 393 2.31 -15.15 -10.06
N TRP A 394 3.43 -15.30 -9.35
CA TRP A 394 4.69 -14.66 -9.71
C TRP A 394 5.19 -15.12 -11.08
N ARG A 395 5.21 -16.46 -11.35
CA ARG A 395 5.60 -17.00 -12.66
C ARG A 395 4.66 -16.55 -13.77
N TRP A 396 3.35 -16.61 -13.54
CA TRP A 396 2.38 -16.12 -14.51
C TRP A 396 2.59 -14.63 -14.82
N TYR A 397 2.86 -13.83 -13.81
CA TYR A 397 3.13 -12.40 -13.95
C TYR A 397 4.41 -12.16 -14.76
N TYR A 398 5.47 -12.93 -14.49
CA TYR A 398 6.73 -12.88 -15.23
C TYR A 398 6.59 -13.36 -16.68
N GLU A 399 6.01 -14.55 -16.88
CA GLU A 399 5.97 -15.22 -18.19
C GLU A 399 4.91 -14.63 -19.12
N VAL A 400 3.70 -14.37 -18.60
CA VAL A 400 2.55 -13.97 -19.42
C VAL A 400 2.46 -12.46 -19.53
N VAL A 401 2.54 -11.71 -18.43
CA VAL A 401 2.45 -10.25 -18.46
C VAL A 401 3.75 -9.62 -18.91
N GLY A 402 4.86 -10.08 -18.37
CA GLY A 402 6.21 -9.58 -18.66
C GLY A 402 6.88 -10.20 -19.89
N ASP A 403 6.23 -11.15 -20.57
CA ASP A 403 6.79 -11.91 -21.73
C ASP A 403 8.19 -12.48 -21.44
N SER A 404 8.45 -12.93 -20.20
CA SER A 404 9.72 -13.46 -19.68
C SER A 404 10.93 -12.53 -19.86
N ARG A 405 10.71 -11.22 -20.03
CA ARG A 405 11.76 -10.19 -20.26
C ARG A 405 11.79 -9.11 -19.18
N CYS A 406 10.67 -8.93 -18.43
CA CYS A 406 10.57 -7.90 -17.41
C CYS A 406 10.88 -8.50 -16.04
N PRO A 407 11.92 -8.05 -15.32
CA PRO A 407 12.14 -8.47 -13.95
C PRO A 407 10.98 -8.00 -13.05
N ILE A 408 10.73 -8.76 -11.97
CA ILE A 408 9.72 -8.42 -10.97
C ILE A 408 10.42 -7.94 -9.70
N VAL A 409 10.08 -6.74 -9.23
CA VAL A 409 10.42 -6.29 -7.88
C VAL A 409 9.24 -6.63 -6.96
N ASP A 410 9.42 -7.65 -6.15
CA ASP A 410 8.47 -8.05 -5.11
C ASP A 410 8.83 -7.30 -3.84
N THR A 411 7.93 -6.43 -3.37
CA THR A 411 8.25 -5.45 -2.33
C THR A 411 7.53 -5.78 -1.02
N TRP A 412 8.29 -5.87 0.06
CA TRP A 412 7.70 -5.93 1.39
C TRP A 412 7.90 -4.62 2.15
N TRP A 413 6.82 -4.10 2.69
CA TRP A 413 6.76 -2.92 3.51
C TRP A 413 5.34 -2.73 4.10
N GLN A 414 5.17 -1.72 4.93
CA GLN A 414 3.93 -1.47 5.67
C GLN A 414 3.58 0.02 5.62
N THR A 415 2.35 0.37 6.01
CA THR A 415 1.96 1.78 6.23
C THR A 415 2.91 2.46 7.20
N GLU A 416 3.27 1.74 8.25
CA GLU A 416 4.18 2.14 9.33
C GLU A 416 5.61 2.42 8.85
N THR A 417 6.03 1.81 7.77
CA THR A 417 7.41 1.94 7.29
C THR A 417 7.61 3.10 6.31
N GLY A 418 6.51 3.64 5.77
CA GLY A 418 6.53 4.78 4.85
C GLY A 418 7.06 4.49 3.45
N GLY A 419 7.80 3.43 3.27
CA GLY A 419 8.36 2.98 2.00
C GLY A 419 8.88 1.56 2.06
N ILE A 420 9.40 1.06 0.93
CA ILE A 420 9.85 -0.31 0.71
C ILE A 420 11.08 -0.63 1.57
N LEU A 421 11.05 -1.78 2.26
CA LEU A 421 12.13 -2.21 3.15
C LEU A 421 12.91 -3.43 2.64
N ILE A 422 12.20 -4.44 2.10
CA ILE A 422 12.83 -5.65 1.56
C ILE A 422 12.31 -5.84 0.14
N THR A 423 13.22 -5.96 -0.81
CA THR A 423 12.89 -5.99 -2.24
C THR A 423 14.12 -6.34 -3.08
N PRO A 424 13.99 -6.99 -4.23
CA PRO A 424 15.08 -7.03 -5.18
C PRO A 424 15.31 -5.66 -5.83
N LEU A 425 16.56 -5.37 -6.19
CA LEU A 425 16.92 -4.36 -7.16
C LEU A 425 17.22 -5.08 -8.48
N ALA A 426 16.45 -4.79 -9.52
CA ALA A 426 16.40 -5.61 -10.74
C ALA A 426 17.74 -5.76 -11.48
N GLY A 427 18.66 -4.80 -11.31
CA GLY A 427 20.02 -4.87 -11.90
C GLY A 427 21.07 -5.54 -11.00
N ALA A 428 20.70 -5.90 -9.75
CA ALA A 428 21.67 -6.31 -8.74
C ALA A 428 21.40 -7.68 -8.12
N ILE A 429 20.12 -8.10 -8.03
CA ILE A 429 19.69 -9.22 -7.20
C ILE A 429 18.95 -10.25 -8.05
N ASP A 430 19.41 -11.51 -7.99
CA ASP A 430 18.69 -12.62 -8.62
C ASP A 430 17.35 -12.84 -7.95
N LEU A 431 16.33 -13.23 -8.72
CA LEU A 431 14.96 -13.34 -8.23
C LEU A 431 14.60 -14.79 -7.89
N LYS A 432 13.78 -14.94 -6.86
CA LYS A 432 13.13 -16.21 -6.51
C LYS A 432 11.62 -15.97 -6.41
N PRO A 433 10.78 -16.73 -7.14
CA PRO A 433 9.33 -16.55 -7.11
C PRO A 433 8.74 -16.56 -5.70
N GLY A 434 8.12 -15.45 -5.30
CA GLY A 434 7.50 -15.29 -3.98
C GLY A 434 8.41 -14.77 -2.88
N SER A 435 9.70 -14.53 -3.15
CA SER A 435 10.62 -13.92 -2.19
C SER A 435 10.72 -12.42 -2.35
N ALA A 436 10.64 -11.68 -1.25
CA ALA A 436 10.99 -10.26 -1.22
C ALA A 436 12.51 -10.02 -1.30
N THR A 437 13.31 -11.06 -1.25
CA THR A 437 14.77 -11.13 -1.41
C THR A 437 15.58 -10.44 -0.31
N LEU A 438 16.25 -9.33 -0.57
CA LEU A 438 17.25 -8.72 0.30
C LEU A 438 16.79 -7.34 0.81
N PRO A 439 17.33 -6.87 1.95
CA PRO A 439 16.96 -5.57 2.51
C PRO A 439 17.43 -4.39 1.66
N PHE A 440 16.64 -3.33 1.65
CA PHE A 440 17.04 -2.05 1.09
C PHE A 440 18.06 -1.34 2.00
N PHE A 441 18.69 -0.29 1.51
CA PHE A 441 19.73 0.46 2.22
C PHE A 441 19.25 0.97 3.59
N GLY A 442 20.08 0.77 4.61
CA GLY A 442 19.81 1.16 5.99
C GLY A 442 18.84 0.26 6.74
N VAL A 443 18.26 -0.74 6.08
CA VAL A 443 17.29 -1.67 6.70
C VAL A 443 18.04 -2.88 7.26
N GLN A 444 17.84 -3.17 8.55
CA GLN A 444 18.49 -4.27 9.28
C GLN A 444 17.44 -5.28 9.78
N PRO A 445 16.95 -6.17 8.90
CA PRO A 445 16.00 -7.19 9.33
C PRO A 445 16.69 -8.31 10.10
N ALA A 446 16.01 -8.80 11.13
CA ALA A 446 16.39 -10.01 11.84
C ALA A 446 15.17 -10.89 12.07
N LEU A 447 15.39 -12.20 12.20
CA LEU A 447 14.37 -13.14 12.63
C LEU A 447 14.60 -13.47 14.10
N VAL A 448 13.55 -13.46 14.88
CA VAL A 448 13.61 -13.81 16.30
C VAL A 448 12.65 -14.94 16.64
N ASP A 449 12.99 -15.72 17.64
CA ASP A 449 12.08 -16.72 18.22
C ASP A 449 11.02 -16.07 19.12
N ALA A 450 10.19 -16.89 19.77
CA ALA A 450 9.16 -16.43 20.68
C ALA A 450 9.70 -15.68 21.93
N ASN A 451 10.97 -15.90 22.29
CA ASN A 451 11.63 -15.26 23.43
C ASN A 451 12.38 -13.98 23.02
N GLY A 452 12.47 -13.68 21.70
CA GLY A 452 13.21 -12.55 21.17
C GLY A 452 14.68 -12.82 20.87
N GLU A 453 15.11 -14.10 20.92
CA GLU A 453 16.48 -14.49 20.57
C GLU A 453 16.65 -14.47 19.04
N ILE A 454 17.74 -13.85 18.58
CA ILE A 454 18.03 -13.74 17.13
C ILE A 454 18.40 -15.12 16.58
N LEU A 455 17.74 -15.48 15.47
CA LEU A 455 17.99 -16.70 14.72
C LEU A 455 18.98 -16.45 13.59
N GLU A 456 20.08 -17.18 13.61
CA GLU A 456 21.15 -17.06 12.61
C GLU A 456 20.93 -18.00 11.40
N GLY A 457 21.53 -17.67 10.25
CA GLY A 457 21.51 -18.49 9.04
C GLY A 457 20.10 -18.66 8.44
N ALA A 458 19.84 -19.81 7.82
CA ALA A 458 18.52 -20.19 7.35
C ALA A 458 17.62 -20.46 8.56
N ALA A 459 16.51 -19.73 8.67
CA ALA A 459 15.63 -19.77 9.83
C ALA A 459 14.21 -19.30 9.49
N GLU A 460 13.27 -19.61 10.36
CA GLU A 460 11.92 -19.07 10.35
C GLU A 460 11.60 -18.49 11.74
N GLY A 461 10.99 -17.29 11.75
CA GLY A 461 10.69 -16.59 13.00
C GLY A 461 9.86 -15.33 12.78
N ASN A 462 9.76 -14.54 13.82
CA ASN A 462 9.12 -13.24 13.76
C ASN A 462 10.10 -12.21 13.18
N LEU A 463 9.63 -11.42 12.22
CA LEU A 463 10.46 -10.39 11.59
C LEU A 463 10.52 -9.15 12.46
N VAL A 464 11.72 -8.75 12.81
CA VAL A 464 12.01 -7.49 13.50
C VAL A 464 13.02 -6.66 12.72
N LEU A 465 13.05 -5.36 12.96
CA LEU A 465 14.06 -4.46 12.42
C LEU A 465 14.91 -3.93 13.59
N LEU A 466 16.22 -4.09 13.47
CA LEU A 466 17.16 -3.80 14.55
C LEU A 466 17.44 -2.31 14.71
N ASP A 467 17.19 -1.51 13.67
CA ASP A 467 17.43 -0.07 13.67
C ASP A 467 16.39 0.67 12.84
N SER A 468 16.34 1.99 13.00
CA SER A 468 15.45 2.91 12.31
C SER A 468 15.93 3.24 10.89
N TRP A 469 14.99 3.67 10.05
CA TRP A 469 15.20 4.22 8.72
C TRP A 469 14.40 5.54 8.58
N PRO A 470 14.77 6.43 7.65
CA PRO A 470 14.15 7.77 7.58
C PRO A 470 12.63 7.77 7.40
N GLY A 471 12.08 6.78 6.68
CA GLY A 471 10.64 6.66 6.38
C GLY A 471 9.79 6.05 7.51
N GLN A 472 10.40 5.65 8.63
CA GLN A 472 9.67 5.05 9.75
C GLN A 472 8.64 6.02 10.32
N MET A 473 7.43 5.53 10.64
CA MET A 473 6.43 6.32 11.35
C MET A 473 6.98 6.85 12.68
N ARG A 474 6.49 7.99 13.12
CA ARG A 474 6.94 8.61 14.38
C ARG A 474 6.05 8.28 15.57
N SER A 475 4.78 8.01 15.32
CA SER A 475 3.81 7.71 16.37
C SER A 475 2.48 7.21 15.80
N VAL A 476 1.61 6.73 16.68
CA VAL A 476 0.16 6.72 16.44
C VAL A 476 -0.37 8.08 16.86
N TYR A 477 -1.09 8.75 15.98
CA TYR A 477 -1.62 10.09 16.22
C TYR A 477 -2.51 10.11 17.48
N GLY A 478 -2.20 11.00 18.40
CA GLY A 478 -2.92 11.14 19.67
C GLY A 478 -2.73 10.00 20.69
N ASP A 479 -1.97 8.94 20.33
CA ASP A 479 -1.82 7.75 21.18
C ASP A 479 -0.39 7.15 21.07
N HIS A 480 0.60 7.91 21.52
CA HIS A 480 1.99 7.45 21.53
C HIS A 480 2.22 6.19 22.40
N PRO A 481 1.55 5.98 23.55
CA PRO A 481 1.67 4.73 24.28
C PRO A 481 1.28 3.49 23.44
N ARG A 482 0.23 3.58 22.63
CA ARG A 482 -0.19 2.51 21.72
C ARG A 482 0.87 2.20 20.67
N PHE A 483 1.59 3.20 20.18
CA PHE A 483 2.73 3.01 19.27
C PHE A 483 3.83 2.18 19.91
N ILE A 484 4.23 2.55 21.14
CA ILE A 484 5.25 1.82 21.90
C ILE A 484 4.79 0.38 22.18
N ASP A 485 3.57 0.22 22.68
CA ASP A 485 3.03 -1.10 23.06
C ASP A 485 2.91 -2.03 21.85
N THR A 486 2.55 -1.50 20.69
CA THR A 486 2.34 -2.31 19.48
C THR A 486 3.65 -2.78 18.85
N TYR A 487 4.67 -1.91 18.80
CA TYR A 487 5.84 -2.16 17.94
C TYR A 487 7.16 -2.36 18.69
N PHE A 488 7.26 -1.98 19.97
CA PHE A 488 8.55 -1.99 20.69
C PHE A 488 8.53 -2.75 22.01
N ARG A 489 7.35 -3.09 22.55
CA ARG A 489 7.28 -3.77 23.86
C ARG A 489 7.48 -5.26 23.76
N THR A 490 7.04 -5.90 22.66
CA THR A 490 7.15 -7.36 22.50
C THR A 490 8.59 -7.82 22.42
N TYR A 491 9.43 -7.10 21.66
CA TYR A 491 10.87 -7.35 21.51
C TYR A 491 11.64 -6.05 21.77
N PRO A 492 12.00 -5.77 23.04
CA PRO A 492 12.64 -4.50 23.40
C PRO A 492 13.92 -4.23 22.61
N GLY A 493 14.11 -2.98 22.19
CA GLY A 493 15.27 -2.57 21.39
C GLY A 493 15.14 -2.83 19.89
N THR A 494 13.99 -3.36 19.43
CA THR A 494 13.73 -3.62 18.02
C THR A 494 12.34 -3.12 17.63
N TYR A 495 12.14 -2.84 16.33
CA TYR A 495 10.81 -2.62 15.77
C TYR A 495 10.20 -3.98 15.37
N PHE A 496 9.10 -4.37 16.00
CA PHE A 496 8.36 -5.58 15.70
C PHE A 496 7.36 -5.35 14.56
N THR A 497 7.55 -6.02 13.44
CA THR A 497 6.71 -5.82 12.23
C THR A 497 5.33 -6.45 12.35
N GLY A 498 5.16 -7.43 13.23
CA GLY A 498 3.96 -8.26 13.30
C GLY A 498 3.83 -9.26 12.15
N ASP A 499 4.87 -9.43 11.34
CA ASP A 499 4.94 -10.41 10.25
C ASP A 499 5.86 -11.57 10.62
N GLY A 500 5.43 -12.79 10.25
CA GLY A 500 6.27 -13.97 10.22
C GLY A 500 7.11 -13.99 8.94
N CYS A 501 8.31 -14.54 9.03
CA CYS A 501 9.24 -14.55 7.91
C CYS A 501 10.17 -15.75 7.98
N ARG A 502 10.53 -16.27 6.82
CA ARG A 502 11.58 -17.26 6.64
C ARG A 502 12.76 -16.63 5.89
N ARG A 503 13.97 -16.93 6.34
CA ARG A 503 15.20 -16.61 5.60
C ARG A 503 15.81 -17.92 5.11
N ASP A 504 16.12 -17.99 3.81
CA ASP A 504 16.73 -19.18 3.21
C ASP A 504 18.28 -19.19 3.33
N GLU A 505 18.91 -20.22 2.77
CA GLU A 505 20.38 -20.42 2.82
C GLU A 505 21.15 -19.32 2.06
N ASP A 506 20.52 -18.68 1.07
CA ASP A 506 21.11 -17.56 0.33
C ASP A 506 20.85 -16.20 1.00
N GLY A 507 20.20 -16.20 2.17
CA GLY A 507 19.88 -15.00 2.94
C GLY A 507 18.63 -14.26 2.44
N TYR A 508 17.82 -14.86 1.57
CA TYR A 508 16.61 -14.26 1.02
C TYR A 508 15.44 -14.37 1.97
N TYR A 509 14.66 -13.29 2.09
CA TYR A 509 13.52 -13.18 2.99
C TYR A 509 12.21 -13.54 2.29
N TRP A 510 11.42 -14.37 2.95
CA TRP A 510 10.11 -14.86 2.52
C TRP A 510 9.09 -14.51 3.58
N ILE A 511 8.16 -13.62 3.27
CA ILE A 511 7.10 -13.25 4.21
C ILE A 511 6.08 -14.37 4.24
N THR A 512 5.87 -14.96 5.43
CA THR A 512 4.98 -16.11 5.63
C THR A 512 3.57 -15.70 6.07
N GLY A 513 3.37 -14.41 6.37
CA GLY A 513 2.07 -13.84 6.75
C GLY A 513 2.13 -13.09 8.07
N ARG A 514 0.97 -12.62 8.54
CA ARG A 514 0.86 -11.95 9.84
C ARG A 514 1.08 -12.95 10.98
N VAL A 515 1.75 -12.52 12.03
CA VAL A 515 1.94 -13.37 13.23
C VAL A 515 0.61 -13.77 13.87
N ASP A 516 -0.39 -12.88 13.79
CA ASP A 516 -1.77 -13.15 14.26
C ASP A 516 -2.51 -14.14 13.34
N ASP A 517 -2.03 -14.39 12.13
CA ASP A 517 -2.60 -15.34 11.15
C ASP A 517 -1.84 -16.69 11.14
N VAL A 518 -0.87 -16.87 12.02
CA VAL A 518 -0.22 -18.17 12.24
C VAL A 518 -1.15 -19.10 13.02
N ILE A 519 -1.31 -20.33 12.54
CA ILE A 519 -2.12 -21.36 13.16
C ILE A 519 -1.20 -22.28 13.97
N ASN A 520 -1.54 -22.52 15.23
CA ASN A 520 -0.79 -23.44 16.08
C ASN A 520 -1.46 -24.83 16.10
N VAL A 521 -1.04 -25.70 15.19
CA VAL A 521 -1.58 -27.06 15.05
C VAL A 521 -0.70 -28.03 15.83
N SER A 522 -1.22 -28.60 16.92
CA SER A 522 -0.50 -29.59 17.75
C SER A 522 0.90 -29.14 18.19
N GLY A 523 1.06 -27.82 18.49
CA GLY A 523 2.34 -27.23 18.90
C GLY A 523 3.25 -26.79 17.76
N HIS A 524 2.85 -27.00 16.50
CA HIS A 524 3.59 -26.54 15.33
C HIS A 524 2.94 -25.27 14.75
N ARG A 525 3.77 -24.27 14.47
CA ARG A 525 3.34 -23.03 13.85
C ARG A 525 3.27 -23.20 12.33
N ILE A 526 2.08 -23.01 11.77
CA ILE A 526 1.83 -23.09 10.32
C ILE A 526 1.36 -21.74 9.84
N GLY A 527 2.05 -21.17 8.87
CA GLY A 527 1.64 -19.94 8.21
C GLY A 527 0.41 -20.17 7.34
N THR A 528 -0.62 -19.31 7.48
CA THR A 528 -1.81 -19.41 6.62
C THR A 528 -1.44 -19.27 5.15
N ALA A 529 -0.51 -18.38 4.84
CA ALA A 529 -0.04 -18.14 3.46
C ALA A 529 0.60 -19.39 2.82
N GLU A 530 1.27 -20.23 3.60
CA GLU A 530 1.87 -21.47 3.10
C GLU A 530 0.81 -22.46 2.64
N VAL A 531 -0.25 -22.66 3.46
CA VAL A 531 -1.37 -23.53 3.10
C VAL A 531 -2.19 -22.95 1.94
N GLU A 532 -2.41 -21.63 1.92
CA GLU A 532 -3.06 -20.93 0.82
C GLU A 532 -2.30 -21.12 -0.49
N SER A 533 -0.97 -20.97 -0.47
CA SER A 533 -0.09 -21.17 -1.62
C SER A 533 -0.19 -22.60 -2.15
N ALA A 534 -0.15 -23.60 -1.27
CA ALA A 534 -0.32 -25.00 -1.66
C ALA A 534 -1.69 -25.25 -2.31
N LEU A 535 -2.76 -24.67 -1.78
CA LEU A 535 -4.10 -24.80 -2.40
C LEU A 535 -4.15 -24.14 -3.79
N VAL A 536 -3.60 -22.95 -3.93
CA VAL A 536 -3.62 -22.20 -5.20
C VAL A 536 -2.71 -22.83 -6.26
N SER A 537 -1.69 -23.60 -5.89
CA SER A 537 -0.89 -24.37 -6.84
C SER A 537 -1.66 -25.51 -7.55
N HIS A 538 -2.84 -25.85 -7.05
CA HIS A 538 -3.71 -26.82 -7.70
C HIS A 538 -4.41 -26.21 -8.92
N PRO A 539 -4.40 -26.87 -10.13
CA PRO A 539 -4.89 -26.28 -11.38
C PRO A 539 -6.34 -25.81 -11.38
N LYS A 540 -7.17 -26.32 -10.45
CA LYS A 540 -8.61 -25.99 -10.35
C LYS A 540 -8.92 -24.91 -9.34
N VAL A 541 -7.93 -24.42 -8.59
CA VAL A 541 -8.12 -23.42 -7.53
C VAL A 541 -7.75 -22.03 -8.05
N ALA A 542 -8.67 -21.10 -7.92
CA ALA A 542 -8.43 -19.69 -8.28
C ALA A 542 -7.87 -18.89 -7.11
N GLU A 543 -8.47 -19.06 -5.92
CA GLU A 543 -8.06 -18.39 -4.69
C GLU A 543 -8.32 -19.29 -3.48
N ALA A 544 -7.55 -19.06 -2.43
CA ALA A 544 -7.76 -19.69 -1.14
C ALA A 544 -7.49 -18.70 -0.01
N ALA A 545 -8.22 -18.84 1.08
CA ALA A 545 -7.93 -18.17 2.34
C ALA A 545 -8.01 -19.19 3.47
N VAL A 546 -7.07 -19.14 4.38
CA VAL A 546 -6.93 -20.10 5.48
C VAL A 546 -6.94 -19.37 6.81
N VAL A 547 -7.65 -19.93 7.78
CA VAL A 547 -7.69 -19.43 9.16
C VAL A 547 -7.62 -20.57 10.16
N GLY A 548 -7.13 -20.26 11.35
CA GLY A 548 -7.23 -21.17 12.49
C GLY A 548 -8.62 -21.11 13.12
N PHE A 549 -9.08 -22.24 13.62
CA PHE A 549 -10.27 -22.32 14.46
C PHE A 549 -10.01 -23.24 15.67
N PRO A 550 -10.74 -23.09 16.81
CA PRO A 550 -10.57 -23.95 17.97
C PRO A 550 -10.81 -25.43 17.62
N HIS A 551 -9.90 -26.31 18.03
CA HIS A 551 -9.97 -27.74 17.79
C HIS A 551 -9.63 -28.51 19.07
N ASP A 552 -10.52 -29.40 19.53
CA ASP A 552 -10.42 -30.07 20.83
C ASP A 552 -9.13 -30.86 21.07
N ILE A 553 -8.55 -31.44 20.00
CA ILE A 553 -7.37 -32.30 20.10
C ILE A 553 -6.09 -31.53 19.72
N LYS A 554 -6.16 -30.67 18.69
CA LYS A 554 -4.98 -30.00 18.10
C LYS A 554 -4.68 -28.62 18.69
N GLY A 555 -5.57 -28.11 19.56
CA GLY A 555 -5.59 -26.72 20.00
C GLY A 555 -6.19 -25.80 18.95
N GLN A 556 -5.58 -25.75 17.78
CA GLN A 556 -6.16 -25.12 16.59
C GLN A 556 -6.20 -26.11 15.43
N GLY A 557 -7.28 -26.06 14.65
CA GLY A 557 -7.43 -26.73 13.37
C GLY A 557 -7.32 -25.75 12.22
N ILE A 558 -7.16 -26.26 11.02
CA ILE A 558 -7.03 -25.50 9.78
C ILE A 558 -8.37 -25.48 9.05
N TYR A 559 -8.92 -24.29 8.83
CA TYR A 559 -10.12 -24.08 8.04
C TYR A 559 -9.76 -23.34 6.74
N ALA A 560 -10.01 -23.97 5.60
CA ALA A 560 -9.70 -23.44 4.29
C ALA A 560 -10.98 -23.04 3.55
N TYR A 561 -11.00 -21.81 3.03
CA TYR A 561 -12.00 -21.31 2.10
C TYR A 561 -11.40 -21.30 0.70
N VAL A 562 -12.07 -21.95 -0.26
CA VAL A 562 -11.52 -22.17 -1.60
C VAL A 562 -12.49 -21.69 -2.66
N THR A 563 -12.01 -20.83 -3.54
CA THR A 563 -12.69 -20.39 -4.77
C THR A 563 -12.09 -21.14 -5.95
N LEU A 564 -12.93 -21.81 -6.72
CA LEU A 564 -12.52 -22.55 -7.92
C LEU A 564 -12.41 -21.66 -9.15
N ILE A 565 -11.64 -22.11 -10.13
CA ILE A 565 -11.61 -21.54 -11.47
C ILE A 565 -13.02 -21.64 -12.10
N ALA A 566 -13.38 -20.68 -12.93
CA ALA A 566 -14.68 -20.62 -13.60
C ALA A 566 -14.91 -21.90 -14.43
N GLY A 567 -16.07 -22.55 -14.22
CA GLY A 567 -16.46 -23.78 -14.92
C GLY A 567 -16.12 -25.08 -14.16
N GLU A 568 -15.35 -25.03 -13.08
CA GLU A 568 -15.09 -26.20 -12.24
C GLU A 568 -16.24 -26.49 -11.28
N ALA A 569 -16.55 -27.77 -11.10
CA ALA A 569 -17.64 -28.21 -10.22
C ALA A 569 -17.15 -28.39 -8.76
N GLN A 570 -17.97 -27.93 -7.83
CA GLN A 570 -17.77 -28.11 -6.40
C GLN A 570 -18.20 -29.53 -5.99
N THR A 571 -17.24 -30.47 -5.94
CA THR A 571 -17.53 -31.87 -5.60
C THR A 571 -16.79 -32.33 -4.33
N GLU A 572 -17.30 -33.37 -3.67
CA GLU A 572 -16.62 -33.95 -2.52
C GLU A 572 -15.30 -34.63 -2.90
N GLU A 573 -15.21 -35.17 -4.11
CA GLU A 573 -14.01 -35.78 -4.66
C GLU A 573 -12.90 -34.72 -4.80
N LEU A 574 -13.20 -33.57 -5.38
CA LEU A 574 -12.26 -32.47 -5.50
C LEU A 574 -11.84 -31.93 -4.12
N GLN A 575 -12.76 -31.88 -3.16
CA GLN A 575 -12.44 -31.47 -1.80
C GLN A 575 -11.39 -32.41 -1.15
N LYS A 576 -11.57 -33.72 -1.31
CA LYS A 576 -10.60 -34.72 -0.83
C LYS A 576 -9.26 -34.62 -1.59
N GLU A 577 -9.33 -34.40 -2.89
CA GLU A 577 -8.15 -34.16 -3.75
C GLU A 577 -7.33 -32.97 -3.26
N LEU A 578 -7.97 -31.83 -2.96
CA LEU A 578 -7.30 -30.62 -2.46
C LEU A 578 -6.67 -30.83 -1.08
N VAL A 579 -7.34 -31.54 -0.17
CA VAL A 579 -6.76 -31.87 1.14
C VAL A 579 -5.54 -32.77 0.97
N ALA A 580 -5.62 -33.79 0.09
CA ALA A 580 -4.49 -34.67 -0.22
C ALA A 580 -3.35 -33.90 -0.92
N TRP A 581 -3.69 -32.92 -1.76
CA TRP A 581 -2.73 -32.05 -2.42
C TRP A 581 -1.92 -31.22 -1.42
N VAL A 582 -2.56 -30.53 -0.48
CA VAL A 582 -1.87 -29.79 0.59
C VAL A 582 -0.98 -30.73 1.41
N ARG A 583 -1.48 -31.93 1.74
CA ARG A 583 -0.71 -32.93 2.45
C ARG A 583 0.54 -33.39 1.71
N LYS A 584 0.47 -33.48 0.38
CA LYS A 584 1.61 -33.82 -0.48
C LYS A 584 2.62 -32.67 -0.55
N GLU A 585 2.14 -31.44 -0.70
CA GLU A 585 3.00 -30.24 -0.92
C GLU A 585 3.73 -29.79 0.37
N ILE A 586 3.04 -29.83 1.52
CA ILE A 586 3.58 -29.32 2.79
C ILE A 586 3.82 -30.46 3.79
N GLY A 587 2.85 -31.36 3.92
CA GLY A 587 2.89 -32.44 4.89
C GLY A 587 1.57 -32.63 5.64
N PRO A 588 1.44 -33.75 6.39
CA PRO A 588 0.16 -34.13 7.02
C PRO A 588 -0.33 -33.12 8.07
N ILE A 589 0.57 -32.38 8.70
CA ILE A 589 0.24 -31.41 9.74
C ILE A 589 -0.47 -30.17 9.21
N ALA A 590 -0.23 -29.81 7.95
CA ALA A 590 -0.83 -28.67 7.27
C ALA A 590 -2.15 -29.02 6.56
N SER A 591 -2.61 -30.27 6.65
CA SER A 591 -3.86 -30.70 6.01
C SER A 591 -5.05 -29.94 6.59
N PRO A 592 -5.89 -29.30 5.77
CA PRO A 592 -7.11 -28.66 6.24
C PRO A 592 -8.05 -29.67 6.94
N ASP A 593 -8.52 -29.32 8.13
CA ASP A 593 -9.55 -30.07 8.85
C ASP A 593 -10.91 -29.83 8.21
N HIS A 594 -11.14 -28.61 7.76
CA HIS A 594 -12.34 -28.23 7.01
C HIS A 594 -11.95 -27.47 5.75
N LEU A 595 -12.62 -27.80 4.65
CA LEU A 595 -12.55 -27.06 3.41
C LEU A 595 -13.98 -26.67 3.00
N GLN A 596 -14.21 -25.38 2.84
CA GLN A 596 -15.47 -24.79 2.44
C GLN A 596 -15.31 -24.14 1.06
N TRP A 597 -16.26 -24.40 0.18
CA TRP A 597 -16.33 -23.69 -1.08
C TRP A 597 -16.75 -22.24 -0.83
N ALA A 598 -16.09 -21.32 -1.48
CA ALA A 598 -16.37 -19.89 -1.39
C ALA A 598 -16.69 -19.36 -2.78
N PRO A 599 -17.84 -18.72 -2.99
CA PRO A 599 -18.15 -18.05 -4.27
C PRO A 599 -17.20 -16.85 -4.51
N GLY A 600 -16.65 -16.32 -3.43
CA GLY A 600 -15.61 -15.32 -3.35
C GLY A 600 -15.10 -15.21 -1.93
N LEU A 601 -14.00 -14.50 -1.72
CA LEU A 601 -13.45 -14.24 -0.40
C LEU A 601 -13.86 -12.83 0.08
N PRO A 602 -14.14 -12.64 1.39
CA PRO A 602 -14.42 -11.33 1.94
C PRO A 602 -13.15 -10.48 1.86
N LYS A 603 -13.18 -9.49 0.98
CA LYS A 603 -12.06 -8.60 0.70
C LYS A 603 -12.42 -7.17 1.05
N THR A 604 -11.42 -6.43 1.48
CA THR A 604 -11.53 -4.97 1.45
C THR A 604 -11.65 -4.51 0.00
N ARG A 605 -12.08 -3.28 -0.21
CA ARG A 605 -12.12 -2.69 -1.55
C ARG A 605 -10.73 -2.50 -2.19
N SER A 606 -9.65 -2.60 -1.41
CA SER A 606 -8.28 -2.71 -1.91
C SER A 606 -7.87 -4.12 -2.33
N GLY A 607 -8.76 -5.10 -2.18
CA GLY A 607 -8.50 -6.50 -2.49
C GLY A 607 -7.90 -7.33 -1.36
N LYS A 608 -7.56 -6.74 -0.21
CA LYS A 608 -7.02 -7.48 0.95
C LYS A 608 -8.08 -8.38 1.57
N ILE A 609 -7.76 -9.67 1.73
CA ILE A 609 -8.63 -10.65 2.38
C ILE A 609 -8.81 -10.29 3.86
N MET A 610 -10.06 -10.26 4.31
CA MET A 610 -10.42 -9.97 5.69
C MET A 610 -10.47 -11.26 6.53
N ARG A 611 -9.31 -11.83 6.83
CA ARG A 611 -9.19 -13.11 7.56
C ARG A 611 -9.87 -13.06 8.92
N ARG A 612 -9.96 -11.91 9.56
CA ARG A 612 -10.72 -11.73 10.80
C ARG A 612 -12.18 -12.18 10.66
N ILE A 613 -12.82 -11.82 9.57
CA ILE A 613 -14.21 -12.22 9.27
C ILE A 613 -14.27 -13.73 9.04
N LEU A 614 -13.39 -14.29 8.22
CA LEU A 614 -13.31 -15.71 7.94
C LEU A 614 -13.07 -16.53 9.23
N ARG A 615 -12.21 -16.04 10.12
CA ARG A 615 -11.95 -16.66 11.42
C ARG A 615 -13.22 -16.69 12.28
N LYS A 616 -13.96 -15.61 12.36
CA LYS A 616 -15.21 -15.55 13.12
C LYS A 616 -16.30 -16.47 12.54
N ILE A 617 -16.34 -16.61 11.23
CA ILE A 617 -17.22 -17.60 10.58
C ILE A 617 -16.76 -19.02 10.95
N ALA A 618 -15.48 -19.35 10.86
CA ALA A 618 -14.93 -20.64 11.23
C ALA A 618 -15.18 -20.98 12.73
N GLU A 619 -15.05 -19.99 13.61
CA GLU A 619 -15.33 -20.09 15.06
C GLU A 619 -16.82 -20.18 15.41
N ASN A 620 -17.73 -20.09 14.45
CA ASN A 620 -19.18 -20.03 14.67
C ASN A 620 -19.66 -18.80 15.48
N ALA A 621 -19.05 -17.67 15.27
CA ALA A 621 -19.36 -16.41 15.93
C ALA A 621 -19.74 -15.31 14.91
N PRO A 622 -20.79 -15.51 14.09
CA PRO A 622 -21.16 -14.55 13.03
C PRO A 622 -21.69 -13.22 13.58
N ASP A 623 -22.09 -13.16 14.82
CA ASP A 623 -22.47 -11.96 15.57
C ASP A 623 -21.26 -11.12 16.02
N GLN A 624 -20.03 -11.64 15.92
CA GLN A 624 -18.79 -11.01 16.32
C GLN A 624 -17.88 -10.63 15.13
N LEU A 625 -18.45 -10.45 13.95
CA LEU A 625 -17.67 -10.12 12.74
C LEU A 625 -16.93 -8.77 12.82
N GLY A 626 -17.33 -7.90 13.73
CA GLY A 626 -16.78 -6.56 13.89
C GLY A 626 -17.08 -5.65 12.69
N ASP A 627 -16.20 -4.68 12.42
CA ASP A 627 -16.40 -3.73 11.32
C ASP A 627 -16.35 -4.41 9.96
N THR A 628 -17.48 -4.42 9.25
CA THR A 628 -17.66 -4.92 7.88
C THR A 628 -17.78 -3.80 6.84
N SER A 629 -17.71 -2.54 7.27
CA SER A 629 -17.93 -1.36 6.42
C SER A 629 -16.91 -1.22 5.28
N THR A 630 -15.76 -1.87 5.42
CA THR A 630 -14.68 -1.85 4.43
C THR A 630 -14.77 -2.96 3.38
N LEU A 631 -15.78 -3.85 3.49
CA LEU A 631 -15.99 -4.93 2.52
C LEU A 631 -16.32 -4.39 1.12
N ALA A 632 -15.73 -5.01 0.12
CA ALA A 632 -16.06 -4.75 -1.28
C ALA A 632 -17.47 -5.25 -1.63
N ASP A 633 -17.81 -6.44 -1.13
CA ASP A 633 -19.10 -7.09 -1.32
C ASP A 633 -19.54 -7.79 -0.01
N PRO A 634 -20.48 -7.21 0.73
CA PRO A 634 -21.00 -7.81 1.97
C PRO A 634 -21.76 -9.14 1.74
N SER A 635 -22.35 -9.37 0.56
CA SER A 635 -23.13 -10.58 0.27
C SER A 635 -22.30 -11.87 0.33
N VAL A 636 -21.00 -11.75 0.07
CA VAL A 636 -20.04 -12.87 0.22
C VAL A 636 -20.02 -13.41 1.65
N VAL A 637 -20.11 -12.54 2.64
CA VAL A 637 -20.11 -12.94 4.05
C VAL A 637 -21.38 -13.73 4.40
N GLU A 638 -22.53 -13.28 3.93
CA GLU A 638 -23.81 -13.96 4.15
C GLU A 638 -23.78 -15.39 3.56
N SER A 639 -23.25 -15.53 2.35
CA SER A 639 -23.08 -16.84 1.69
C SER A 639 -22.15 -17.75 2.49
N LEU A 640 -21.01 -17.25 2.96
CA LEU A 640 -20.04 -18.03 3.73
C LEU A 640 -20.59 -18.45 5.10
N VAL A 641 -21.39 -17.60 5.75
CA VAL A 641 -22.07 -17.96 7.01
C VAL A 641 -23.11 -19.06 6.79
N ALA A 642 -23.89 -18.95 5.71
CA ALA A 642 -24.92 -19.94 5.38
C ALA A 642 -24.35 -21.33 5.02
N GLU A 643 -23.18 -21.37 4.41
CA GLU A 643 -22.52 -22.62 3.94
C GLU A 643 -21.49 -23.19 4.93
N ARG A 644 -21.40 -22.65 6.14
CA ARG A 644 -20.44 -23.11 7.15
C ARG A 644 -20.60 -24.62 7.47
N LYS A 645 -19.51 -25.38 7.39
CA LYS A 645 -19.52 -26.85 7.48
C LYS A 645 -19.23 -27.45 8.86
N VAL A 646 -18.98 -26.65 9.88
CA VAL A 646 -18.73 -27.14 11.25
C VAL A 646 -20.02 -27.05 12.06
N LYS A 647 -20.43 -28.17 12.68
CA LYS A 647 -21.58 -28.19 13.57
C LYS A 647 -21.22 -27.66 14.95
#